data_f1d08cf3aac5878c29fb26395654f462
#
_entry.id   f1d08cf3aac5878c29fb26395654f462
#
_cell.length_a   1.000
_cell.length_b   1.000
_cell.length_c   1.000
_cell.angle_alpha   90.00
_cell.angle_beta   90.00
_cell.angle_gamma   90.00
#
_symmetry.space_group_name_H-M   'P 1'
#
loop_
_entity.id
_entity.type
_entity.pdbx_description
1 polymer ?
#
loop_
_entity_poly.entity_id
_entity_poly.type
_entity_poly.pdbx_seq_one_letter_code
_entity_poly.pdbx_strand_id
1 'polypeptide(L)'
;MRKAVVLFALFSFAASGSSQSRRFSADDLTKIVRIGDQQISPDGKTISIVVGRANLKEDRWDSEIDFVDVATKQIRIMTHDRVGAGSVRWSPTGDRIAYVAQDGDKRAQIYVMPVNGGESVQLTHSKTAVTVMAWQPDGQGLAYAAADEEPERKDEAKFEDAFEVGNNSYLERAAARPVHLWTVMTSGQAKRVTSGSWSLPVHMAPSGPPSQIAYTADGRSIVFVRAESPITGESDTARVQIVDAATEATRPLTKSTVAEGNPILSPDGTMVAYGSARDGKRGNEETVYVVPVAGGEGRDVAYALDRGISGAAWMPDGKRLLIAANDGTTVAYWVQPLDGPAKRVSMGSLCPSPALTVGKDGAIAFTATDASRPAELFYMAHVGDTPSQMTHLQMVTDGMTLGRQERVTWKSDKLDVDGVLTYPPDYSAGKKYPLVLYIHGGPTATSLETFSPPAQILAAQGWLVLEPNYRGSNNQGNAFETAIVNDASAGPGRDIMAGVKAVQERGIVDEKRIAVSGWSYGGQMTSWMIGNYPAVWRAAVAGAPVTDLVDQYSLSDNNVERVEHYGPSPYVGDNLKSYALQSPITYAWRVKTPTLIMSDVGDWRVTTTQAYKLFHALKDNGVTVKFVAFPVPGHSPSDPLRSRDVWRRWTAWLAQYLNESSSTNPTTM
;
A
#
# COMPACT_ATOMS: atom_id res chain seq x y z
N MET A 1 6.85 48.70 -74.99
CA MET A 1 7.33 48.34 -73.65
C MET A 1 6.31 47.40 -73.02
N ARG A 2 6.56 46.09 -73.07
CA ARG A 2 5.71 45.04 -72.47
C ARG A 2 6.28 44.64 -71.14
N LYS A 3 5.52 44.85 -70.05
CA LYS A 3 5.92 44.36 -68.69
C LYS A 3 5.54 42.89 -68.53
N ALA A 4 6.52 42.04 -68.25
CA ALA A 4 6.30 40.62 -67.91
C ALA A 4 6.00 40.56 -66.41
N VAL A 5 4.88 39.93 -66.06
CA VAL A 5 4.52 39.57 -64.66
C VAL A 5 4.98 38.12 -64.46
N VAL A 6 5.93 37.92 -63.52
CA VAL A 6 6.36 36.60 -63.07
C VAL A 6 5.51 36.22 -61.85
N LEU A 7 4.71 35.18 -62.01
CA LEU A 7 3.95 34.55 -60.90
C LEU A 7 4.87 33.55 -60.18
N PHE A 8 5.20 33.82 -58.92
CA PHE A 8 5.82 32.87 -58.01
C PHE A 8 4.73 31.98 -57.36
N ALA A 9 4.68 30.72 -57.75
CA ALA A 9 3.86 29.74 -57.05
C ALA A 9 4.61 29.23 -55.79
N LEU A 10 4.12 29.62 -54.63
CA LEU A 10 4.56 29.08 -53.33
C LEU A 10 3.92 27.69 -53.13
N PHE A 11 4.72 26.66 -53.30
CA PHE A 11 4.40 25.30 -52.86
C PHE A 11 4.62 25.22 -51.33
N SER A 12 3.52 25.29 -50.57
CA SER A 12 3.56 24.95 -49.15
C SER A 12 3.64 23.41 -49.00
N PHE A 13 4.80 22.88 -48.71
CA PHE A 13 4.94 21.53 -48.22
C PHE A 13 4.39 21.50 -46.78
N ALA A 14 3.19 21.01 -46.58
CA ALA A 14 2.72 20.59 -45.29
C ALA A 14 3.47 19.30 -44.91
N ALA A 15 4.54 19.43 -44.14
CA ALA A 15 5.14 18.31 -43.46
C ALA A 15 4.11 17.82 -42.42
N SER A 16 3.38 16.75 -42.75
CA SER A 16 2.63 15.96 -41.79
C SER A 16 3.67 15.21 -40.91
N GLY A 17 4.23 15.93 -39.97
CA GLY A 17 4.95 15.30 -38.86
C GLY A 17 3.91 14.51 -38.06
N SER A 18 3.90 13.19 -38.18
CA SER A 18 3.25 12.32 -37.21
C SER A 18 3.92 12.60 -35.87
N SER A 19 3.28 13.39 -35.01
CA SER A 19 3.71 13.54 -33.63
C SER A 19 3.67 12.14 -33.02
N GLN A 20 4.85 11.55 -32.84
CA GLN A 20 4.96 10.28 -32.15
C GLN A 20 4.35 10.51 -30.76
N SER A 21 3.24 9.83 -30.46
CA SER A 21 2.55 9.99 -29.19
C SER A 21 3.50 9.67 -28.07
N ARG A 22 3.48 10.49 -27.03
CA ARG A 22 4.36 10.40 -25.87
C ARG A 22 4.06 9.09 -25.09
N ARG A 23 5.11 8.41 -24.62
CA ARG A 23 5.01 7.23 -23.76
C ARG A 23 5.24 7.61 -22.30
N PHE A 24 4.69 6.81 -21.39
CA PHE A 24 4.87 7.00 -19.95
C PHE A 24 6.31 6.69 -19.53
N SER A 25 6.90 7.51 -18.68
CA SER A 25 8.29 7.41 -18.24
C SER A 25 8.44 7.64 -16.73
N ALA A 26 9.62 7.36 -16.19
CA ALA A 26 9.93 7.64 -14.79
C ALA A 26 9.73 9.13 -14.42
N ASP A 27 9.87 10.07 -15.37
CA ASP A 27 9.65 11.50 -15.13
C ASP A 27 8.18 11.86 -14.94
N ASP A 28 7.28 10.99 -15.34
CA ASP A 28 5.85 11.21 -15.19
C ASP A 28 5.31 10.79 -13.82
N LEU A 29 6.09 10.02 -13.06
CA LEU A 29 5.75 9.65 -11.68
C LEU A 29 5.49 10.87 -10.79
N THR A 30 6.26 11.93 -10.98
CA THR A 30 6.13 13.17 -10.19
C THR A 30 4.94 14.04 -10.61
N LYS A 31 4.23 13.67 -11.68
CA LYS A 31 3.05 14.37 -12.20
C LYS A 31 1.74 13.67 -11.82
N ILE A 32 1.81 12.45 -11.32
CA ILE A 32 0.64 11.73 -10.81
C ILE A 32 0.13 12.46 -9.57
N VAL A 33 -1.17 12.78 -9.56
CA VAL A 33 -1.84 13.37 -8.40
C VAL A 33 -2.31 12.23 -7.50
N ARG A 34 -1.98 12.30 -6.22
CA ARG A 34 -2.48 11.35 -5.21
C ARG A 34 -3.83 11.82 -4.72
N ILE A 35 -4.82 10.93 -4.71
CA ILE A 35 -6.17 11.23 -4.22
C ILE A 35 -6.53 10.15 -3.19
N GLY A 36 -7.01 10.57 -2.02
CA GLY A 36 -7.41 9.63 -0.97
C GLY A 36 -8.16 10.32 0.16
N ASP A 37 -8.38 9.58 1.26
CA ASP A 37 -9.10 10.01 2.46
C ASP A 37 -10.46 10.67 2.13
N GLN A 38 -11.19 10.08 1.17
CA GLN A 38 -12.50 10.58 0.77
C GLN A 38 -13.54 10.40 1.90
N GLN A 39 -14.30 11.43 2.20
CA GLN A 39 -15.36 11.42 3.22
C GLN A 39 -16.59 12.15 2.70
N ILE A 40 -17.76 11.50 2.74
CA ILE A 40 -19.04 12.12 2.40
C ILE A 40 -19.51 12.98 3.58
N SER A 41 -19.93 14.23 3.30
CA SER A 41 -20.52 15.09 4.31
C SER A 41 -21.80 14.50 4.90
N PRO A 42 -22.17 14.84 6.15
CA PRO A 42 -23.38 14.30 6.79
C PRO A 42 -24.69 14.55 6.04
N ASP A 43 -24.75 15.59 5.20
CA ASP A 43 -25.89 15.93 4.34
C ASP A 43 -25.83 15.30 2.93
N GLY A 44 -24.76 14.54 2.63
CA GLY A 44 -24.55 13.86 1.35
C GLY A 44 -24.19 14.75 0.16
N LYS A 45 -24.00 16.06 0.36
CA LYS A 45 -23.84 17.02 -0.77
C LYS A 45 -22.40 17.28 -1.16
N THR A 46 -21.46 16.99 -0.29
CA THR A 46 -20.04 17.29 -0.48
C THR A 46 -19.19 16.06 -0.16
N ILE A 47 -18.14 15.85 -0.94
CA ILE A 47 -17.11 14.86 -0.63
C ILE A 47 -15.81 15.61 -0.34
N SER A 48 -15.23 15.44 0.85
CA SER A 48 -13.86 15.89 1.10
C SER A 48 -12.88 14.84 0.62
N ILE A 49 -11.78 15.29 0.03
CA ILE A 49 -10.64 14.45 -0.39
C ILE A 49 -9.33 15.11 0.02
N VAL A 50 -8.30 14.28 0.17
CA VAL A 50 -6.92 14.76 0.29
C VAL A 50 -6.25 14.60 -1.06
N VAL A 51 -5.70 15.70 -1.58
CA VAL A 51 -5.00 15.75 -2.87
C VAL A 51 -3.51 15.99 -2.62
N GLY A 52 -2.68 15.07 -3.08
CA GLY A 52 -1.22 15.13 -2.95
C GLY A 52 -0.53 15.47 -4.27
N ARG A 53 0.37 16.46 -4.26
CA ARG A 53 1.18 16.85 -5.42
C ARG A 53 2.66 16.87 -5.07
N ALA A 54 3.50 16.47 -6.02
CA ALA A 54 4.95 16.47 -5.82
C ALA A 54 5.51 17.90 -5.76
N ASN A 55 6.18 18.23 -4.67
CA ASN A 55 7.01 19.40 -4.51
C ASN A 55 8.47 19.02 -4.81
N LEU A 56 8.90 19.28 -6.04
CA LEU A 56 10.25 18.88 -6.50
C LEU A 56 11.36 19.69 -5.87
N LYS A 57 11.07 20.89 -5.34
CA LYS A 57 12.05 21.73 -4.68
C LYS A 57 12.44 21.16 -3.32
N GLU A 58 11.44 20.66 -2.59
CA GLU A 58 11.61 20.13 -1.23
C GLU A 58 11.71 18.58 -1.22
N ASP A 59 11.60 17.93 -2.39
CA ASP A 59 11.54 16.47 -2.58
C ASP A 59 10.55 15.78 -1.63
N ARG A 60 9.33 16.32 -1.57
CA ARG A 60 8.24 15.76 -0.75
C ARG A 60 6.91 15.85 -1.47
N TRP A 61 5.90 15.20 -0.92
CA TRP A 61 4.51 15.36 -1.33
C TRP A 61 3.85 16.42 -0.46
N ASP A 62 3.38 17.50 -1.08
CA ASP A 62 2.51 18.48 -0.43
C ASP A 62 1.07 18.02 -0.59
N SER A 63 0.28 18.11 0.47
CA SER A 63 -1.13 17.72 0.49
C SER A 63 -2.04 18.90 0.79
N GLU A 64 -3.21 18.91 0.14
CA GLU A 64 -4.29 19.87 0.36
C GLU A 64 -5.61 19.11 0.57
N ILE A 65 -6.57 19.76 1.21
CA ILE A 65 -7.93 19.23 1.39
C ILE A 65 -8.83 19.96 0.39
N ASP A 66 -9.51 19.18 -0.44
CA ASP A 66 -10.45 19.67 -1.42
C ASP A 66 -11.86 19.19 -1.09
N PHE A 67 -12.85 20.03 -1.38
CA PHE A 67 -14.26 19.69 -1.37
C PHE A 67 -14.78 19.55 -2.78
N VAL A 68 -15.45 18.45 -3.07
CA VAL A 68 -16.10 18.15 -4.34
C VAL A 68 -17.61 18.18 -4.13
N ASP A 69 -18.30 19.09 -4.81
CA ASP A 69 -19.76 19.16 -4.79
C ASP A 69 -20.36 17.98 -5.57
N VAL A 70 -21.25 17.21 -4.95
CA VAL A 70 -21.79 15.98 -5.53
C VAL A 70 -22.63 16.24 -6.77
N ALA A 71 -23.39 17.33 -6.81
CA ALA A 71 -24.30 17.65 -7.90
C ALA A 71 -23.59 18.29 -9.10
N THR A 72 -22.69 19.24 -8.84
CA THR A 72 -22.02 20.04 -9.88
C THR A 72 -20.63 19.54 -10.24
N LYS A 73 -20.03 18.68 -9.41
CA LYS A 73 -18.65 18.20 -9.48
C LYS A 73 -17.58 19.31 -9.38
N GLN A 74 -17.99 20.49 -8.92
CA GLN A 74 -17.05 21.58 -8.69
C GLN A 74 -16.14 21.27 -7.52
N ILE A 75 -14.84 21.56 -7.70
CA ILE A 75 -13.80 21.37 -6.69
C ILE A 75 -13.52 22.72 -6.05
N ARG A 76 -13.47 22.75 -4.71
CA ARG A 76 -13.07 23.90 -3.91
C ARG A 76 -11.92 23.50 -3.01
N ILE A 77 -10.77 24.14 -3.17
CA ILE A 77 -9.59 23.94 -2.31
C ILE A 77 -9.88 24.59 -0.95
N MET A 78 -9.73 23.83 0.11
CA MET A 78 -10.05 24.24 1.48
C MET A 78 -8.82 24.61 2.29
N THR A 79 -7.67 24.01 2.02
CA THR A 79 -6.42 24.32 2.75
C THR A 79 -5.33 24.77 1.78
N HIS A 80 -4.53 25.74 2.23
CA HIS A 80 -3.36 26.23 1.51
C HIS A 80 -2.15 26.19 2.45
N ASP A 81 -0.98 25.84 1.91
CA ASP A 81 0.32 25.90 2.62
C ASP A 81 0.36 25.11 3.95
N ARG A 82 -0.43 24.02 4.05
CA ARG A 82 -0.45 23.13 5.21
C ARG A 82 0.33 21.85 4.89
N VAL A 83 1.47 21.68 5.56
CA VAL A 83 2.29 20.46 5.37
C VAL A 83 1.62 19.29 6.07
N GLY A 84 1.47 18.16 5.36
CA GLY A 84 0.90 16.92 5.89
C GLY A 84 -0.60 17.02 6.22
N ALA A 85 -1.35 17.90 5.51
CA ALA A 85 -2.81 17.96 5.67
C ALA A 85 -3.45 16.63 5.27
N GLY A 86 -4.31 16.07 6.14
CA GLY A 86 -5.00 14.80 5.89
C GLY A 86 -5.84 14.33 7.07
N SER A 87 -6.28 13.09 7.05
CA SER A 87 -7.14 12.49 8.08
C SER A 87 -8.40 13.31 8.34
N VAL A 88 -9.09 13.72 7.25
CA VAL A 88 -10.27 14.62 7.33
C VAL A 88 -11.45 13.91 7.99
N ARG A 89 -12.10 14.56 8.95
CA ARG A 89 -13.33 14.06 9.59
C ARG A 89 -14.36 15.18 9.69
N TRP A 90 -15.53 14.97 9.08
CA TRP A 90 -16.67 15.87 9.21
C TRP A 90 -17.22 15.87 10.63
N SER A 91 -17.58 17.04 11.17
CA SER A 91 -18.37 17.10 12.40
C SER A 91 -19.72 16.41 12.19
N PRO A 92 -20.34 15.83 13.22
CA PRO A 92 -21.65 15.18 13.11
C PRO A 92 -22.76 16.09 12.55
N THR A 93 -22.63 17.41 12.78
CA THR A 93 -23.54 18.46 12.28
C THR A 93 -23.23 18.90 10.85
N GLY A 94 -22.04 18.56 10.32
CA GLY A 94 -21.59 18.92 8.97
C GLY A 94 -21.18 20.40 8.80
N ASP A 95 -21.11 21.18 9.89
CA ASP A 95 -20.73 22.60 9.86
C ASP A 95 -19.20 22.84 9.89
N ARG A 96 -18.44 21.83 10.30
CA ARG A 96 -16.98 21.87 10.46
C ARG A 96 -16.33 20.59 9.99
N ILE A 97 -15.03 20.67 9.66
CA ILE A 97 -14.14 19.52 9.53
C ILE A 97 -13.03 19.62 10.57
N ALA A 98 -12.60 18.46 11.08
CA ALA A 98 -11.31 18.30 11.74
C ALA A 98 -10.33 17.61 10.79
N TYR A 99 -9.07 18.01 10.84
CA TYR A 99 -8.01 17.40 10.05
C TYR A 99 -6.68 17.46 10.77
N VAL A 100 -5.75 16.61 10.39
CA VAL A 100 -4.38 16.62 10.90
C VAL A 100 -3.49 17.42 9.95
N ALA A 101 -2.60 18.25 10.50
CA ALA A 101 -1.52 18.91 9.77
C ALA A 101 -0.34 19.19 10.73
N GLN A 102 0.84 19.48 10.18
CA GLN A 102 2.01 19.83 11.00
C GLN A 102 1.88 21.24 11.59
N ASP A 103 2.29 21.38 12.85
CA ASP A 103 2.48 22.65 13.53
C ASP A 103 3.86 23.27 13.24
N GLY A 104 4.19 24.38 13.91
CA GLY A 104 5.48 25.06 13.79
C GLY A 104 6.70 24.20 14.18
N ASP A 105 6.49 23.19 15.04
CA ASP A 105 7.51 22.22 15.45
C ASP A 105 7.53 20.96 14.60
N LYS A 106 6.82 20.95 13.47
CA LYS A 106 6.66 19.83 12.54
C LYS A 106 5.99 18.59 13.15
N ARG A 107 5.17 18.79 14.20
CA ARG A 107 4.38 17.73 14.84
C ARG A 107 2.97 17.71 14.26
N ALA A 108 2.43 16.54 14.00
CA ALA A 108 1.05 16.37 13.58
C ALA A 108 0.11 16.79 14.72
N GLN A 109 -0.79 17.74 14.45
CA GLN A 109 -1.79 18.27 15.39
C GLN A 109 -3.15 18.31 14.71
N ILE A 110 -4.22 18.35 15.52
CA ILE A 110 -5.59 18.51 15.01
C ILE A 110 -5.90 19.98 14.80
N TYR A 111 -6.44 20.27 13.64
CA TYR A 111 -7.01 21.57 13.27
C TYR A 111 -8.52 21.42 13.02
N VAL A 112 -9.28 22.45 13.33
CA VAL A 112 -10.72 22.52 13.04
C VAL A 112 -10.98 23.73 12.15
N MET A 113 -11.82 23.55 11.14
CA MET A 113 -12.15 24.58 10.14
C MET A 113 -13.65 24.55 9.82
N PRO A 114 -14.33 25.72 9.73
CA PRO A 114 -15.70 25.80 9.23
C PRO A 114 -15.79 25.39 7.74
N VAL A 115 -16.84 24.68 7.35
CA VAL A 115 -17.02 24.21 5.95
C VAL A 115 -17.30 25.33 4.96
N ASN A 116 -17.85 26.44 5.44
CA ASN A 116 -18.15 27.61 4.60
C ASN A 116 -16.92 28.50 4.32
N GLY A 117 -15.74 28.08 4.79
CA GLY A 117 -14.51 28.84 4.73
C GLY A 117 -14.24 29.61 6.03
N GLY A 118 -13.01 30.09 6.16
CA GLY A 118 -12.49 30.75 7.36
C GLY A 118 -11.13 30.19 7.75
N GLU A 119 -10.54 30.76 8.80
CA GLU A 119 -9.24 30.28 9.30
C GLU A 119 -9.41 28.97 10.08
N SER A 120 -8.46 28.08 9.88
CA SER A 120 -8.33 26.86 10.68
C SER A 120 -7.76 27.20 12.05
N VAL A 121 -8.37 26.66 13.10
CA VAL A 121 -7.90 26.79 14.48
C VAL A 121 -7.18 25.51 14.88
N GLN A 122 -5.95 25.62 15.38
CA GLN A 122 -5.25 24.50 15.98
C GLN A 122 -5.92 24.14 17.31
N LEU A 123 -6.41 22.91 17.41
CA LEU A 123 -7.16 22.43 18.57
C LEU A 123 -6.29 21.69 19.58
N THR A 124 -5.28 20.94 19.11
CA THR A 124 -4.35 20.21 19.98
C THR A 124 -2.98 20.87 20.02
N HIS A 125 -2.35 20.83 21.19
CA HIS A 125 -0.99 21.30 21.45
C HIS A 125 -0.18 20.17 22.12
N SER A 126 -0.35 18.95 21.61
CA SER A 126 0.38 17.77 22.10
C SER A 126 1.88 17.93 21.84
N LYS A 127 2.71 17.55 22.80
CA LYS A 127 4.17 17.50 22.62
C LYS A 127 4.62 16.36 21.74
N THR A 128 3.71 15.43 21.42
CA THR A 128 3.91 14.31 20.50
C THR A 128 2.90 14.38 19.36
N ALA A 129 3.19 13.68 18.25
CA ALA A 129 2.29 13.68 17.10
C ALA A 129 0.95 13.01 17.42
N VAL A 130 -0.14 13.61 16.95
CA VAL A 130 -1.47 12.98 16.92
C VAL A 130 -1.52 12.00 15.76
N THR A 131 -2.08 10.80 15.97
CA THR A 131 -2.11 9.74 14.97
C THR A 131 -3.48 9.46 14.38
N VAL A 132 -4.53 9.43 15.21
CA VAL A 132 -5.92 9.19 14.80
C VAL A 132 -6.86 10.09 15.59
N MET A 133 -8.07 10.32 15.06
CA MET A 133 -9.10 11.11 15.76
C MET A 133 -10.51 10.67 15.37
N ALA A 134 -11.47 10.96 16.28
CA ALA A 134 -12.90 10.79 16.06
C ALA A 134 -13.69 11.89 16.74
N TRP A 135 -14.71 12.45 16.07
CA TRP A 135 -15.63 13.40 16.67
C TRP A 135 -16.51 12.73 17.73
N GLN A 136 -16.75 13.44 18.81
CA GLN A 136 -17.83 13.13 19.75
C GLN A 136 -19.18 13.35 19.04
N PRO A 137 -20.20 12.49 19.27
CA PRO A 137 -21.48 12.57 18.54
C PRO A 137 -22.22 13.90 18.64
N ASP A 138 -22.03 14.68 19.71
CA ASP A 138 -22.60 16.01 19.86
C ASP A 138 -21.81 17.12 19.14
N GLY A 139 -20.65 16.78 18.55
CA GLY A 139 -19.79 17.73 17.85
C GLY A 139 -19.04 18.72 18.75
N GLN A 140 -19.08 18.56 20.09
CA GLN A 140 -18.45 19.49 21.02
C GLN A 140 -16.98 19.14 21.33
N GLY A 141 -16.52 17.96 20.93
CA GLY A 141 -15.15 17.52 21.16
C GLY A 141 -14.72 16.40 20.23
N LEU A 142 -13.46 16.01 20.37
CA LEU A 142 -12.86 14.87 19.67
C LEU A 142 -12.13 13.97 20.67
N ALA A 143 -12.07 12.67 20.34
CA ALA A 143 -11.05 11.79 20.86
C ALA A 143 -9.87 11.74 19.88
N TYR A 144 -8.67 11.55 20.41
CA TYR A 144 -7.46 11.36 19.59
C TYR A 144 -6.45 10.47 20.32
N ALA A 145 -5.50 9.94 19.55
CA ALA A 145 -4.39 9.17 20.10
C ALA A 145 -3.07 9.92 19.92
N ALA A 146 -2.25 9.90 20.98
CA ALA A 146 -0.90 10.48 20.96
C ALA A 146 0.02 9.66 21.87
N ALA A 147 1.31 9.58 21.50
CA ALA A 147 2.31 8.91 22.32
C ALA A 147 2.59 9.68 23.61
N ASP A 148 3.01 8.96 24.64
CA ASP A 148 3.48 9.58 25.87
C ASP A 148 4.72 10.45 25.61
N GLU A 149 4.86 11.51 26.42
CA GLU A 149 6.04 12.37 26.37
C GLU A 149 7.28 11.60 26.83
N GLU A 150 8.43 11.94 26.26
CA GLU A 150 9.69 11.45 26.78
C GLU A 150 9.93 12.06 28.17
N PRO A 151 10.32 11.26 29.18
CA PRO A 151 10.68 11.79 30.47
C PRO A 151 11.81 12.81 30.35
N GLU A 152 11.60 13.99 30.94
CA GLU A 152 12.67 15.00 30.98
C GLU A 152 13.79 14.53 31.89
N ARG A 153 14.99 14.34 31.34
CA ARG A 153 16.19 13.97 32.06
C ARG A 153 17.10 15.21 32.20
N LYS A 154 17.57 15.50 33.42
CA LYS A 154 18.42 16.66 33.71
C LYS A 154 19.80 16.21 34.17
N ASP A 155 20.76 17.11 34.05
CA ASP A 155 22.13 16.94 34.51
C ASP A 155 22.78 15.63 34.00
N GLU A 156 23.32 14.82 34.87
CA GLU A 156 23.96 13.56 34.54
C GLU A 156 22.96 12.52 34.03
N ALA A 157 21.70 12.55 34.52
CA ALA A 157 20.64 11.64 34.10
C ALA A 157 20.31 11.75 32.59
N LYS A 158 20.69 12.83 31.92
CA LYS A 158 20.55 12.94 30.44
C LYS A 158 21.37 11.91 29.67
N PHE A 159 22.37 11.31 30.30
CA PHE A 159 23.21 10.25 29.72
C PHE A 159 22.77 8.84 30.15
N GLU A 160 21.74 8.72 30.99
CA GLU A 160 21.10 7.46 31.34
C GLU A 160 19.98 7.15 30.34
N ASP A 161 20.33 7.13 29.05
CA ASP A 161 19.41 7.00 27.92
C ASP A 161 19.37 5.60 27.31
N ALA A 162 20.08 4.65 27.93
CA ALA A 162 20.01 3.26 27.55
C ALA A 162 18.57 2.71 27.73
N PHE A 163 18.13 1.90 26.81
CA PHE A 163 16.79 1.33 26.81
C PHE A 163 16.80 -0.16 26.47
N GLU A 164 15.76 -0.87 26.90
CA GLU A 164 15.54 -2.26 26.56
C GLU A 164 15.00 -2.37 25.13
N VAL A 165 15.59 -3.27 24.33
CA VAL A 165 15.17 -3.59 22.97
C VAL A 165 14.33 -4.86 22.99
N GLY A 166 13.11 -4.79 22.47
CA GLY A 166 12.22 -5.94 22.26
C GLY A 166 12.15 -6.34 20.78
N ASN A 167 10.99 -6.82 20.34
CA ASN A 167 10.69 -7.18 18.95
C ASN A 167 10.40 -5.93 18.09
N ASN A 168 11.25 -4.94 18.13
CA ASN A 168 11.19 -3.71 17.32
C ASN A 168 12.46 -3.59 16.46
N SER A 169 12.52 -2.55 15.64
CA SER A 169 13.70 -2.33 14.80
C SER A 169 14.96 -2.13 15.65
N TYR A 170 16.03 -2.85 15.31
CA TYR A 170 17.35 -2.63 15.90
C TYR A 170 17.95 -1.25 15.57
N LEU A 171 17.33 -0.51 14.65
CA LEU A 171 17.69 0.87 14.28
C LEU A 171 17.03 1.91 15.19
N GLU A 172 16.17 1.50 16.11
CA GLU A 172 15.61 2.40 17.13
C GLU A 172 16.71 3.06 17.96
N ARG A 173 16.49 4.30 18.33
CA ARG A 173 17.44 5.12 19.11
C ARG A 173 16.84 5.63 20.42
N ALA A 174 15.65 5.17 20.75
CA ALA A 174 14.96 5.48 21.98
C ALA A 174 13.98 4.35 22.30
N ALA A 175 13.60 4.22 23.57
CA ALA A 175 12.56 3.30 24.01
C ALA A 175 11.24 3.59 23.26
N ALA A 176 10.53 2.52 22.87
CA ALA A 176 9.18 2.64 22.34
C ALA A 176 8.26 3.24 23.41
N ARG A 177 7.42 4.21 23.00
CA ARG A 177 6.55 4.93 23.92
C ARG A 177 5.09 4.53 23.72
N PRO A 178 4.36 4.24 24.81
CA PRO A 178 2.95 3.95 24.74
C PRO A 178 2.16 5.08 24.08
N VAL A 179 1.20 4.72 23.25
CA VAL A 179 0.21 5.63 22.66
C VAL A 179 -1.09 5.48 23.43
N HIS A 180 -1.67 6.60 23.83
CA HIS A 180 -2.87 6.63 24.65
C HIS A 180 -3.96 7.52 24.06
N LEU A 181 -5.21 7.26 24.48
CA LEU A 181 -6.37 8.06 24.13
C LEU A 181 -6.44 9.31 24.98
N TRP A 182 -6.79 10.39 24.31
CA TRP A 182 -7.08 11.70 24.85
C TRP A 182 -8.42 12.19 24.30
N THR A 183 -9.09 13.05 25.03
CA THR A 183 -10.21 13.84 24.53
C THR A 183 -9.84 15.31 24.54
N VAL A 184 -10.40 16.08 23.63
CA VAL A 184 -10.25 17.54 23.58
C VAL A 184 -11.59 18.18 23.21
N MET A 185 -12.02 19.14 24.02
CA MET A 185 -13.19 19.94 23.70
C MET A 185 -12.84 20.98 22.63
N THR A 186 -13.82 21.40 21.82
CA THR A 186 -13.62 22.49 20.85
C THR A 186 -13.20 23.81 21.48
N SER A 187 -13.34 23.96 22.81
CA SER A 187 -12.77 25.04 23.63
C SER A 187 -11.25 24.91 23.86
N GLY A 188 -10.63 23.80 23.47
CA GLY A 188 -9.16 23.57 23.60
C GLY A 188 -8.75 22.83 24.88
N GLN A 189 -9.68 22.45 25.77
CA GLN A 189 -9.35 21.70 26.99
C GLN A 189 -9.14 20.21 26.65
N ALA A 190 -7.90 19.70 26.81
CA ALA A 190 -7.58 18.29 26.62
C ALA A 190 -7.58 17.51 27.95
N LYS A 191 -8.03 16.23 27.91
CA LYS A 191 -8.00 15.28 29.02
C LYS A 191 -7.48 13.94 28.52
N ARG A 192 -6.55 13.32 29.28
CA ARG A 192 -6.11 11.94 29.03
C ARG A 192 -7.21 10.97 29.49
N VAL A 193 -7.49 9.94 28.68
CA VAL A 193 -8.53 8.93 28.94
C VAL A 193 -7.92 7.58 29.31
N THR A 194 -6.76 7.25 28.76
CA THR A 194 -6.11 5.96 29.03
C THR A 194 -4.66 6.13 29.47
N SER A 195 -4.13 5.16 30.21
CA SER A 195 -2.76 5.16 30.72
C SER A 195 -2.25 3.73 30.94
N GLY A 196 -0.95 3.56 31.14
CA GLY A 196 -0.32 2.28 31.44
C GLY A 196 0.87 1.98 30.52
N SER A 197 1.42 0.77 30.63
CA SER A 197 2.54 0.29 29.79
C SER A 197 2.10 -0.28 28.44
N TRP A 198 0.81 -0.48 28.23
CA TRP A 198 0.22 -0.94 26.97
C TRP A 198 0.04 0.22 25.99
N SER A 199 -0.23 -0.08 24.72
CA SER A 199 -0.31 0.96 23.68
C SER A 199 -1.50 0.76 22.74
N LEU A 200 -2.03 1.86 22.17
CA LEU A 200 -2.71 1.74 20.89
C LEU A 200 -1.62 1.46 19.84
N PRO A 201 -1.83 0.51 18.91
CA PRO A 201 -0.90 0.30 17.80
C PRO A 201 -0.76 1.57 16.95
N VAL A 202 0.47 2.06 16.79
CA VAL A 202 0.77 3.22 15.92
C VAL A 202 0.65 2.84 14.45
N HIS A 203 1.05 1.62 14.16
CA HIS A 203 0.91 0.99 12.85
C HIS A 203 0.35 -0.41 13.05
N MET A 204 -0.58 -0.81 12.19
CA MET A 204 -0.99 -2.21 12.08
C MET A 204 0.08 -2.94 11.26
N ALA A 205 0.47 -4.14 11.69
CA ALA A 205 1.40 -4.95 10.89
C ALA A 205 0.71 -5.39 9.58
N PRO A 206 1.41 -5.45 8.44
CA PRO A 206 2.84 -5.16 8.23
C PRO A 206 3.20 -3.71 7.88
N SER A 207 2.46 -2.69 8.18
CA SER A 207 2.70 -1.26 8.05
C SER A 207 1.48 -0.47 7.54
N GLY A 208 0.28 -0.93 7.89
CA GLY A 208 -0.97 -0.24 7.61
C GLY A 208 -1.12 1.07 8.38
N PRO A 209 -2.16 1.85 8.07
CA PRO A 209 -2.50 3.04 8.84
C PRO A 209 -2.85 2.66 10.29
N PRO A 210 -2.76 3.62 11.24
CA PRO A 210 -3.20 3.41 12.61
C PRO A 210 -4.66 2.93 12.65
N SER A 211 -4.96 2.03 13.59
CA SER A 211 -6.34 1.56 13.76
C SER A 211 -7.28 2.72 14.10
N GLN A 212 -8.46 2.70 13.52
CA GLN A 212 -9.49 3.70 13.80
C GLN A 212 -9.96 3.64 15.26
N ILE A 213 -10.42 4.77 15.77
CA ILE A 213 -11.14 4.90 17.04
C ILE A 213 -12.55 5.44 16.76
N ALA A 214 -13.53 5.07 17.56
CA ALA A 214 -14.90 5.53 17.38
C ALA A 214 -15.61 5.72 18.71
N TYR A 215 -16.38 6.82 18.85
CA TYR A 215 -17.31 7.00 19.96
C TYR A 215 -18.55 6.14 19.76
N THR A 216 -19.07 5.60 20.89
CA THR A 216 -20.44 5.06 20.93
C THR A 216 -21.46 6.17 20.65
N ALA A 217 -22.64 5.81 20.14
CA ALA A 217 -23.66 6.79 19.74
C ALA A 217 -24.11 7.73 20.87
N ASP A 218 -24.03 7.29 22.13
CA ASP A 218 -24.33 8.08 23.32
C ASP A 218 -23.17 8.99 23.78
N GLY A 219 -22.03 8.92 23.09
CA GLY A 219 -20.82 9.71 23.38
C GLY A 219 -20.09 9.34 24.68
N ARG A 220 -20.51 8.27 25.36
CA ARG A 220 -19.95 7.88 26.67
C ARG A 220 -18.67 7.06 26.57
N SER A 221 -18.55 6.26 25.54
CA SER A 221 -17.45 5.32 25.42
C SER A 221 -16.73 5.46 24.10
N ILE A 222 -15.48 4.98 24.06
CA ILE A 222 -14.64 4.97 22.85
C ILE A 222 -14.21 3.53 22.59
N VAL A 223 -14.47 3.03 21.39
CA VAL A 223 -13.95 1.76 20.89
C VAL A 223 -12.59 2.01 20.26
N PHE A 224 -11.62 1.16 20.58
CA PHE A 224 -10.24 1.27 20.10
C PHE A 224 -9.54 -0.08 20.09
N VAL A 225 -8.31 -0.12 19.58
CA VAL A 225 -7.45 -1.30 19.64
C VAL A 225 -6.35 -1.09 20.68
N ARG A 226 -6.13 -2.10 21.52
CA ARG A 226 -5.06 -2.14 22.51
C ARG A 226 -4.10 -3.29 22.20
N ALA A 227 -2.80 -3.00 22.12
CA ALA A 227 -1.71 -3.96 22.17
C ALA A 227 -1.09 -4.00 23.57
N GLU A 228 -0.49 -5.12 23.98
CA GLU A 228 0.08 -5.28 25.33
C GLU A 228 1.33 -4.43 25.56
N SER A 229 2.00 -4.00 24.49
CA SER A 229 3.18 -3.14 24.56
C SER A 229 3.22 -2.14 23.39
N PRO A 230 4.06 -1.09 23.47
CA PRO A 230 4.29 -0.17 22.37
C PRO A 230 5.24 -0.74 21.27
N ILE A 231 5.71 -1.96 21.41
CA ILE A 231 6.69 -2.60 20.52
C ILE A 231 5.96 -3.08 19.25
N THR A 232 6.36 -2.59 18.11
CA THR A 232 5.67 -2.84 16.83
C THR A 232 5.64 -4.32 16.43
N GLY A 233 6.70 -5.08 16.73
CA GLY A 233 6.77 -6.52 16.47
C GLY A 233 5.88 -7.38 17.41
N GLU A 234 5.17 -6.77 18.35
CA GLU A 234 4.23 -7.42 19.27
C GLU A 234 2.77 -7.05 18.97
N SER A 235 2.50 -6.52 17.77
CA SER A 235 1.16 -6.12 17.33
C SER A 235 0.16 -7.28 17.26
N ASP A 236 0.62 -8.52 17.24
CA ASP A 236 -0.23 -9.72 17.33
C ASP A 236 -1.01 -9.84 18.64
N THR A 237 -0.63 -9.07 19.68
CA THR A 237 -1.38 -8.93 20.93
C THR A 237 -2.55 -7.96 20.85
N ALA A 238 -2.74 -7.27 19.70
CA ALA A 238 -3.76 -6.23 19.51
C ALA A 238 -5.19 -6.79 19.65
N ARG A 239 -6.03 -6.15 20.46
CA ARG A 239 -7.42 -6.57 20.74
C ARG A 239 -8.36 -5.36 20.76
N VAL A 240 -9.58 -5.55 20.29
CA VAL A 240 -10.62 -4.54 20.34
C VAL A 240 -11.10 -4.34 21.78
N GLN A 241 -11.06 -3.11 22.25
CA GLN A 241 -11.41 -2.68 23.57
C GLN A 241 -12.46 -1.56 23.53
N ILE A 242 -13.10 -1.33 24.65
CA ILE A 242 -13.93 -0.14 24.85
C ILE A 242 -13.56 0.50 26.20
N VAL A 243 -13.48 1.83 26.22
CA VAL A 243 -13.24 2.62 27.43
C VAL A 243 -14.39 3.57 27.66
N ASP A 244 -14.87 3.68 28.90
CA ASP A 244 -15.77 4.76 29.32
C ASP A 244 -14.94 6.05 29.50
N ALA A 245 -15.27 7.09 28.74
CA ALA A 245 -14.47 8.32 28.69
C ALA A 245 -14.53 9.15 29.99
N ALA A 246 -15.53 8.94 30.82
CA ALA A 246 -15.68 9.66 32.11
C ALA A 246 -14.97 8.91 33.24
N THR A 247 -15.21 7.61 33.37
CA THR A 247 -14.67 6.77 34.46
C THR A 247 -13.31 6.14 34.14
N GLU A 248 -12.89 6.17 32.87
CA GLU A 248 -11.63 5.58 32.36
C GLU A 248 -11.61 4.05 32.48
N ALA A 249 -12.73 3.43 32.81
CA ALA A 249 -12.87 1.98 32.91
C ALA A 249 -12.78 1.33 31.52
N THR A 250 -11.79 0.47 31.33
CA THR A 250 -11.54 -0.23 30.07
C THR A 250 -11.93 -1.70 30.17
N ARG A 251 -12.53 -2.25 29.13
CA ARG A 251 -12.82 -3.69 29.04
C ARG A 251 -12.65 -4.21 27.61
N PRO A 252 -12.28 -5.49 27.42
CA PRO A 252 -12.30 -6.11 26.12
C PRO A 252 -13.72 -6.24 25.56
N LEU A 253 -13.86 -6.15 24.24
CA LEU A 253 -15.10 -6.44 23.54
C LEU A 253 -15.20 -7.92 23.11
N THR A 254 -14.06 -8.56 22.92
CA THR A 254 -13.94 -9.92 22.40
C THR A 254 -13.14 -10.81 23.34
N LYS A 255 -13.15 -12.12 23.06
CA LYS A 255 -12.31 -13.13 23.73
C LYS A 255 -11.27 -13.73 22.78
N SER A 256 -10.99 -13.07 21.67
CA SER A 256 -10.03 -13.55 20.67
C SER A 256 -8.63 -13.71 21.25
N THR A 257 -7.89 -14.68 20.69
CA THR A 257 -6.47 -14.91 20.99
C THR A 257 -5.54 -14.50 19.84
N VAL A 258 -6.11 -14.01 18.71
CA VAL A 258 -5.38 -13.51 17.56
C VAL A 258 -5.62 -12.01 17.38
N ALA A 259 -4.75 -11.34 16.63
CA ALA A 259 -4.85 -9.90 16.41
C ALA A 259 -6.20 -9.48 15.85
N GLU A 260 -6.69 -8.34 16.32
CA GLU A 260 -7.91 -7.68 15.89
C GLU A 260 -7.59 -6.24 15.51
N GLY A 261 -8.26 -5.72 14.50
CA GLY A 261 -7.99 -4.38 14.00
C GLY A 261 -9.21 -3.67 13.43
N ASN A 262 -9.04 -2.37 13.15
CA ASN A 262 -9.97 -1.54 12.41
C ASN A 262 -11.44 -1.62 12.88
N PRO A 263 -11.74 -1.41 14.18
CA PRO A 263 -13.10 -1.48 14.68
C PRO A 263 -13.95 -0.32 14.13
N ILE A 264 -15.14 -0.65 13.61
CA ILE A 264 -16.12 0.30 13.14
C ILE A 264 -17.49 0.04 13.80
N LEU A 265 -18.10 1.08 14.34
CA LEU A 265 -19.43 0.99 14.95
C LEU A 265 -20.53 0.99 13.90
N SER A 266 -21.58 0.17 14.14
CA SER A 266 -22.81 0.22 13.35
C SER A 266 -23.51 1.57 13.51
N PRO A 267 -24.31 2.04 12.52
CA PRO A 267 -25.01 3.33 12.60
C PRO A 267 -25.94 3.48 13.80
N ASP A 268 -26.50 2.39 14.28
CA ASP A 268 -27.35 2.34 15.48
C ASP A 268 -26.56 2.22 16.80
N GLY A 269 -25.22 2.09 16.71
CA GLY A 269 -24.32 1.97 17.85
C GLY A 269 -24.41 0.65 18.62
N THR A 270 -25.07 -0.38 18.09
CA THR A 270 -25.29 -1.65 18.81
C THR A 270 -24.21 -2.70 18.56
N MET A 271 -23.54 -2.62 17.43
CA MET A 271 -22.54 -3.60 16.97
C MET A 271 -21.20 -2.93 16.63
N VAL A 272 -20.13 -3.71 16.73
CA VAL A 272 -18.79 -3.35 16.21
C VAL A 272 -18.41 -4.39 15.17
N ALA A 273 -18.02 -3.95 13.97
CA ALA A 273 -17.32 -4.78 13.00
C ALA A 273 -15.82 -4.55 13.13
N TYR A 274 -15.02 -5.60 12.96
CA TYR A 274 -13.56 -5.54 13.07
C TYR A 274 -12.90 -6.60 12.20
N GLY A 275 -11.65 -6.36 11.80
CA GLY A 275 -10.82 -7.31 11.07
C GLY A 275 -10.12 -8.29 12.02
N SER A 276 -10.04 -9.55 11.64
CA SER A 276 -9.22 -10.56 12.31
C SER A 276 -8.97 -11.75 11.38
N ALA A 277 -7.96 -12.57 11.70
CA ALA A 277 -7.62 -13.74 10.93
C ALA A 277 -8.75 -14.79 10.94
N ARG A 278 -9.03 -15.33 9.76
CA ARG A 278 -10.02 -16.38 9.53
C ARG A 278 -9.74 -17.60 10.43
N ASP A 279 -10.78 -18.22 10.99
CA ASP A 279 -10.72 -19.35 11.93
C ASP A 279 -9.91 -19.06 13.22
N GLY A 280 -9.63 -17.81 13.52
CA GLY A 280 -8.74 -17.45 14.63
C GLY A 280 -7.33 -18.04 14.48
N LYS A 281 -6.86 -18.24 13.25
CA LYS A 281 -5.55 -18.79 12.95
C LYS A 281 -4.67 -17.73 12.29
N ARG A 282 -3.58 -17.40 12.95
CA ARG A 282 -2.56 -16.54 12.38
C ARG A 282 -2.06 -17.11 11.04
N GLY A 283 -1.84 -16.24 10.05
CA GLY A 283 -1.41 -16.61 8.70
C GLY A 283 -2.55 -16.97 7.76
N ASN A 284 -3.79 -17.10 8.24
CA ASN A 284 -4.98 -17.15 7.40
C ASN A 284 -5.37 -15.74 6.93
N GLU A 285 -6.11 -15.67 5.83
CA GLU A 285 -6.68 -14.41 5.32
C GLU A 285 -7.41 -13.62 6.40
N GLU A 286 -7.30 -12.29 6.35
CA GLU A 286 -8.11 -11.41 7.19
C GLU A 286 -9.57 -11.43 6.72
N THR A 287 -10.50 -11.54 7.67
CA THR A 287 -11.94 -11.49 7.42
C THR A 287 -12.61 -10.49 8.36
N VAL A 288 -13.94 -10.29 8.20
CA VAL A 288 -14.71 -9.35 9.03
C VAL A 288 -15.55 -10.09 10.03
N TYR A 289 -15.31 -9.77 11.29
CA TYR A 289 -16.10 -10.21 12.44
C TYR A 289 -17.04 -9.11 12.91
N VAL A 290 -18.12 -9.49 13.55
CA VAL A 290 -19.04 -8.57 14.27
C VAL A 290 -19.25 -9.04 15.69
N VAL A 291 -19.34 -8.08 16.61
CA VAL A 291 -19.60 -8.32 18.05
C VAL A 291 -20.55 -7.23 18.58
N PRO A 292 -21.49 -7.55 19.51
CA PRO A 292 -22.26 -6.52 20.21
C PRO A 292 -21.36 -5.56 21.00
N VAL A 293 -21.73 -4.28 21.10
CA VAL A 293 -21.01 -3.29 21.94
C VAL A 293 -20.99 -3.73 23.40
N ALA A 294 -21.97 -4.51 23.84
CA ALA A 294 -21.96 -5.16 25.16
C ALA A 294 -20.82 -6.16 25.35
N GLY A 295 -20.21 -6.62 24.28
CA GLY A 295 -19.16 -7.64 24.25
C GLY A 295 -19.69 -9.04 24.03
N GLY A 296 -18.80 -9.99 23.74
CA GLY A 296 -19.14 -11.40 23.51
C GLY A 296 -18.17 -12.13 22.60
N GLU A 297 -18.64 -13.22 22.02
CA GLU A 297 -17.91 -13.93 20.96
C GLU A 297 -18.09 -13.19 19.63
N GLY A 298 -16.98 -12.95 18.93
CA GLY A 298 -17.02 -12.41 17.58
C GLY A 298 -17.55 -13.42 16.58
N ARG A 299 -18.38 -13.01 15.64
CA ARG A 299 -18.91 -13.84 14.57
C ARG A 299 -18.35 -13.40 13.22
N ASP A 300 -17.66 -14.29 12.51
CA ASP A 300 -17.24 -14.06 11.13
C ASP A 300 -18.48 -13.98 10.22
N VAL A 301 -18.69 -12.85 9.57
CA VAL A 301 -19.84 -12.63 8.67
C VAL A 301 -19.49 -12.80 7.20
N ALA A 302 -18.21 -12.82 6.85
CA ALA A 302 -17.73 -12.92 5.47
C ALA A 302 -17.08 -14.28 5.15
N TYR A 303 -17.13 -15.25 6.07
CA TYR A 303 -16.47 -16.55 5.95
C TYR A 303 -16.71 -17.25 4.60
N ALA A 304 -17.95 -17.26 4.12
CA ALA A 304 -18.32 -17.95 2.88
C ALA A 304 -17.79 -17.25 1.61
N LEU A 305 -17.34 -16.01 1.69
CA LEU A 305 -16.78 -15.29 0.55
C LEU A 305 -15.38 -15.82 0.17
N ASP A 306 -14.62 -16.28 1.16
CA ASP A 306 -13.25 -16.80 0.99
C ASP A 306 -12.35 -15.84 0.22
N ARG A 307 -12.23 -14.60 0.74
CA ARG A 307 -11.34 -13.53 0.25
C ARG A 307 -10.81 -12.73 1.42
N GLY A 308 -9.55 -12.33 1.33
CA GLY A 308 -8.91 -11.44 2.30
C GLY A 308 -9.54 -10.04 2.26
N ILE A 309 -10.28 -9.69 3.32
CA ILE A 309 -11.01 -8.41 3.40
C ILE A 309 -10.02 -7.28 3.71
N SER A 310 -9.92 -6.32 2.82
CA SER A 310 -9.01 -5.16 2.93
C SER A 310 -9.73 -3.85 3.24
N GLY A 311 -11.06 -3.83 3.22
CA GLY A 311 -11.85 -2.65 3.55
C GLY A 311 -13.28 -3.04 3.95
N ALA A 312 -13.86 -2.30 4.91
CA ALA A 312 -15.24 -2.51 5.34
C ALA A 312 -15.88 -1.19 5.79
N ALA A 313 -17.17 -1.03 5.53
CA ALA A 313 -18.00 0.04 6.07
C ALA A 313 -19.43 -0.46 6.29
N TRP A 314 -20.09 0.02 7.35
CA TRP A 314 -21.48 -0.27 7.58
C TRP A 314 -22.38 0.41 6.56
N MET A 315 -23.40 -0.32 6.10
CA MET A 315 -24.54 0.29 5.40
C MET A 315 -25.47 0.97 6.42
N PRO A 316 -26.23 2.00 6.01
CA PRO A 316 -27.05 2.79 6.95
C PRO A 316 -28.11 1.98 7.70
N ASP A 317 -28.50 0.83 7.19
CA ASP A 317 -29.47 -0.05 7.84
C ASP A 317 -28.91 -0.81 9.06
N GLY A 318 -27.60 -0.75 9.31
CA GLY A 318 -26.94 -1.48 10.41
C GLY A 318 -27.00 -3.01 10.28
N LYS A 319 -27.47 -3.54 9.14
CA LYS A 319 -27.66 -4.98 8.90
C LYS A 319 -26.75 -5.54 7.82
N ARG A 320 -26.04 -4.67 7.11
CA ARG A 320 -25.14 -5.02 6.00
C ARG A 320 -23.85 -4.23 6.11
N LEU A 321 -22.79 -4.84 5.61
CA LEU A 321 -21.49 -4.19 5.37
C LEU A 321 -21.26 -4.07 3.86
N LEU A 322 -20.64 -2.99 3.43
CA LEU A 322 -19.92 -2.91 2.17
C LEU A 322 -18.48 -3.31 2.45
N ILE A 323 -18.01 -4.36 1.79
CA ILE A 323 -16.66 -4.88 1.98
C ILE A 323 -15.88 -4.87 0.68
N ALA A 324 -14.56 -4.73 0.78
CA ALA A 324 -13.62 -4.73 -0.33
C ALA A 324 -12.57 -5.82 -0.15
N ALA A 325 -12.25 -6.53 -1.22
CA ALA A 325 -11.20 -7.55 -1.25
C ALA A 325 -10.63 -7.71 -2.66
N ASN A 326 -9.44 -8.31 -2.75
CA ASN A 326 -8.88 -8.73 -4.03
C ASN A 326 -9.66 -9.96 -4.56
N ASP A 327 -9.93 -9.98 -5.88
CA ASP A 327 -10.63 -11.06 -6.56
C ASP A 327 -10.06 -11.26 -7.97
N GLY A 328 -9.17 -12.23 -8.14
CA GLY A 328 -8.35 -12.37 -9.33
C GLY A 328 -7.43 -11.15 -9.50
N THR A 329 -7.52 -10.49 -10.63
CA THR A 329 -6.68 -9.32 -10.98
C THR A 329 -7.39 -7.97 -10.77
N THR A 330 -8.39 -7.92 -9.87
CA THR A 330 -9.10 -6.68 -9.52
C THR A 330 -9.41 -6.61 -8.02
N VAL A 331 -9.67 -5.41 -7.51
CA VAL A 331 -10.39 -5.24 -6.25
C VAL A 331 -11.89 -5.27 -6.56
N ALA A 332 -12.66 -5.97 -5.79
CA ALA A 332 -14.11 -6.00 -5.92
C ALA A 332 -14.78 -5.53 -4.62
N TYR A 333 -16.00 -4.99 -4.75
CA TYR A 333 -16.87 -4.68 -3.63
C TYR A 333 -18.00 -5.68 -3.54
N TRP A 334 -18.40 -6.00 -2.30
CA TRP A 334 -19.57 -6.81 -2.00
C TRP A 334 -20.42 -6.17 -0.94
N VAL A 335 -21.72 -6.30 -1.09
CA VAL A 335 -22.66 -6.09 0.02
C VAL A 335 -22.76 -7.40 0.79
N GLN A 336 -22.30 -7.43 2.03
CA GLN A 336 -22.31 -8.56 2.93
C GLN A 336 -23.41 -8.36 3.98
N PRO A 337 -24.53 -9.10 3.90
CA PRO A 337 -25.49 -9.15 4.99
C PRO A 337 -24.87 -9.78 6.23
N LEU A 338 -25.33 -9.38 7.41
CA LEU A 338 -24.90 -10.06 8.65
C LEU A 338 -25.29 -11.54 8.62
N ASP A 339 -26.41 -11.87 7.97
CA ASP A 339 -26.88 -13.24 7.78
C ASP A 339 -27.14 -13.48 6.29
N GLY A 340 -26.35 -14.37 5.69
CA GLY A 340 -26.47 -14.74 4.27
C GLY A 340 -25.24 -14.46 3.41
N PRO A 341 -25.29 -14.79 2.13
CA PRO A 341 -24.13 -14.67 1.23
C PRO A 341 -23.88 -13.23 0.80
N ALA A 342 -22.60 -12.93 0.54
CA ALA A 342 -22.17 -11.68 -0.06
C ALA A 342 -22.72 -11.54 -1.50
N LYS A 343 -23.06 -10.31 -1.87
CA LYS A 343 -23.48 -9.97 -3.24
C LYS A 343 -22.48 -9.00 -3.85
N ARG A 344 -21.83 -9.43 -4.94
CA ARG A 344 -20.84 -8.60 -5.65
C ARG A 344 -21.50 -7.36 -6.27
N VAL A 345 -20.82 -6.23 -6.15
CA VAL A 345 -21.19 -4.95 -6.76
C VAL A 345 -20.49 -4.83 -8.11
N SER A 346 -21.24 -4.45 -9.15
CA SER A 346 -20.65 -4.24 -10.48
C SER A 346 -19.91 -2.90 -10.54
N MET A 347 -18.63 -2.95 -10.94
CA MET A 347 -17.77 -1.76 -11.10
C MET A 347 -17.39 -1.50 -12.56
N GLY A 348 -17.94 -2.27 -13.51
CA GLY A 348 -17.51 -2.22 -14.92
C GLY A 348 -16.03 -2.60 -15.06
N SER A 349 -15.25 -1.75 -15.73
CA SER A 349 -13.79 -1.91 -15.88
C SER A 349 -12.98 -1.22 -14.78
N LEU A 350 -13.63 -0.60 -13.80
CA LEU A 350 -12.95 0.09 -12.71
C LEU A 350 -12.42 -0.92 -11.69
N CYS A 351 -11.19 -0.69 -11.24
CA CYS A 351 -10.60 -1.31 -10.07
C CYS A 351 -10.66 -0.30 -8.91
N PRO A 352 -11.59 -0.45 -7.96
CA PRO A 352 -11.74 0.48 -6.86
C PRO A 352 -10.65 0.26 -5.80
N SER A 353 -10.35 1.32 -5.05
CA SER A 353 -9.52 1.23 -3.84
C SER A 353 -10.25 0.50 -2.72
N PRO A 354 -9.55 -0.26 -1.87
CA PRO A 354 -10.14 -0.81 -0.63
C PRO A 354 -10.67 0.26 0.33
N ALA A 355 -10.12 1.48 0.28
CA ALA A 355 -10.62 2.60 1.07
C ALA A 355 -11.95 3.10 0.47
N LEU A 356 -13.01 3.00 1.24
CA LEU A 356 -14.36 3.37 0.82
C LEU A 356 -15.07 4.15 1.94
N THR A 357 -16.03 4.97 1.54
CA THR A 357 -16.90 5.71 2.47
C THR A 357 -18.36 5.51 2.09
N VAL A 358 -19.19 5.22 3.08
CA VAL A 358 -20.64 5.11 2.94
C VAL A 358 -21.29 6.28 3.66
N GLY A 359 -22.11 7.05 2.94
CA GLY A 359 -22.90 8.15 3.47
C GLY A 359 -24.12 7.66 4.26
N LYS A 360 -24.72 8.57 5.06
CA LYS A 360 -25.92 8.27 5.85
C LYS A 360 -27.13 7.87 4.99
N ASP A 361 -27.17 8.30 3.75
CA ASP A 361 -28.17 7.97 2.72
C ASP A 361 -27.87 6.68 1.95
N GLY A 362 -26.71 6.06 2.18
CA GLY A 362 -26.25 4.86 1.49
C GLY A 362 -25.45 5.12 0.22
N ALA A 363 -25.17 6.38 -0.08
CA ALA A 363 -24.23 6.76 -1.14
C ALA A 363 -22.81 6.27 -0.81
N ILE A 364 -22.01 6.04 -1.86
CA ILE A 364 -20.64 5.53 -1.72
C ILE A 364 -19.69 6.47 -2.45
N ALA A 365 -18.60 6.85 -1.76
CA ALA A 365 -17.47 7.55 -2.36
C ALA A 365 -16.21 6.68 -2.24
N PHE A 366 -15.48 6.58 -3.34
CA PHE A 366 -14.26 5.78 -3.43
C PHE A 366 -13.34 6.31 -4.52
N THR A 367 -12.06 6.03 -4.43
CA THR A 367 -11.14 6.21 -5.55
C THR A 367 -11.09 4.94 -6.38
N ALA A 368 -10.93 5.07 -7.69
CA ALA A 368 -10.76 3.94 -8.59
C ALA A 368 -9.83 4.29 -9.75
N THR A 369 -9.22 3.26 -10.30
CA THR A 369 -8.32 3.31 -11.45
C THR A 369 -8.82 2.36 -12.53
N ASP A 370 -8.33 2.49 -13.74
CA ASP A 370 -8.40 1.46 -14.78
C ASP A 370 -6.99 1.23 -15.37
N ALA A 371 -6.84 0.35 -16.32
CA ALA A 371 -5.54 0.05 -16.93
C ALA A 371 -4.86 1.26 -17.62
N SER A 372 -5.61 2.33 -17.91
CA SER A 372 -5.17 3.47 -18.71
C SER A 372 -5.02 4.77 -17.92
N ARG A 373 -5.64 4.86 -16.75
CA ARG A 373 -5.67 6.11 -15.95
C ARG A 373 -5.37 5.85 -14.49
N PRO A 374 -4.52 6.68 -13.86
CA PRO A 374 -4.37 6.70 -12.40
C PRO A 374 -5.70 6.98 -11.70
N ALA A 375 -5.71 6.81 -10.38
CA ALA A 375 -6.93 6.89 -9.59
C ALA A 375 -7.59 8.29 -9.64
N GLU A 376 -8.92 8.28 -9.81
CA GLU A 376 -9.81 9.43 -9.68
C GLU A 376 -10.87 9.15 -8.60
N LEU A 377 -11.56 10.19 -8.12
CA LEU A 377 -12.70 10.06 -7.23
C LEU A 377 -13.95 9.64 -8.01
N PHE A 378 -14.67 8.66 -7.49
CA PHE A 378 -15.96 8.18 -7.99
C PHE A 378 -17.02 8.23 -6.90
N TYR A 379 -18.27 8.28 -7.33
CA TYR A 379 -19.45 8.32 -6.48
C TYR A 379 -20.57 7.44 -7.05
N MET A 380 -21.30 6.75 -6.18
CA MET A 380 -22.56 6.08 -6.49
C MET A 380 -23.62 6.55 -5.49
N ALA A 381 -24.78 7.01 -5.98
CA ALA A 381 -25.90 7.41 -5.12
C ALA A 381 -26.48 6.21 -4.35
N HIS A 382 -26.51 5.03 -5.00
CA HIS A 382 -26.91 3.79 -4.36
C HIS A 382 -25.96 2.66 -4.77
N VAL A 383 -25.80 1.68 -3.91
CA VAL A 383 -25.02 0.48 -4.23
C VAL A 383 -25.58 -0.23 -5.46
N GLY A 384 -24.75 -0.39 -6.49
CA GLY A 384 -25.12 -1.01 -7.76
C GLY A 384 -25.48 -0.04 -8.86
N ASP A 385 -25.53 1.26 -8.58
CA ASP A 385 -25.58 2.27 -9.63
C ASP A 385 -24.29 2.26 -10.44
N THR A 386 -24.33 2.82 -11.65
CA THR A 386 -23.11 3.06 -12.43
C THR A 386 -22.24 4.11 -11.73
N PRO A 387 -20.96 3.83 -11.46
CA PRO A 387 -20.06 4.80 -10.84
C PRO A 387 -19.95 6.09 -11.67
N SER A 388 -20.13 7.24 -11.04
CA SER A 388 -19.94 8.56 -11.63
C SER A 388 -18.57 9.10 -11.26
N GLN A 389 -17.72 9.38 -12.25
CA GLN A 389 -16.44 10.05 -12.01
C GLN A 389 -16.67 11.49 -11.54
N MET A 390 -16.06 11.87 -10.44
CA MET A 390 -16.25 13.16 -9.78
C MET A 390 -15.10 14.13 -10.02
N THR A 391 -13.89 13.62 -10.28
CA THR A 391 -12.68 14.44 -10.51
C THR A 391 -12.01 14.11 -11.84
N HIS A 392 -11.24 15.06 -12.35
CA HIS A 392 -10.38 14.92 -13.54
C HIS A 392 -9.02 15.55 -13.24
N LEU A 393 -8.32 14.99 -12.23
CA LEU A 393 -7.04 15.52 -11.74
C LEU A 393 -5.84 14.85 -12.42
N GLN A 394 -6.05 13.69 -13.06
CA GLN A 394 -4.99 12.88 -13.67
C GLN A 394 -4.75 13.26 -15.13
N MET A 395 -4.19 14.43 -15.37
CA MET A 395 -3.85 14.88 -16.74
C MET A 395 -2.55 14.26 -17.27
N VAL A 396 -1.84 13.49 -16.43
CA VAL A 396 -0.51 12.97 -16.76
C VAL A 396 -0.54 11.99 -17.94
N THR A 397 -1.62 11.26 -18.11
CA THR A 397 -1.78 10.26 -19.19
C THR A 397 -2.42 10.81 -20.47
N ASP A 398 -2.85 12.07 -20.49
CA ASP A 398 -3.49 12.68 -21.64
C ASP A 398 -2.56 12.72 -22.86
N GLY A 399 -3.05 12.23 -23.98
CA GLY A 399 -2.30 12.16 -25.24
C GLY A 399 -1.15 11.14 -25.25
N MET A 400 -1.04 10.28 -24.23
CA MET A 400 -0.06 9.20 -24.21
C MET A 400 -0.56 7.93 -24.89
N THR A 401 0.35 7.18 -25.49
CA THR A 401 0.11 5.78 -25.86
C THR A 401 0.65 4.89 -24.74
N LEU A 402 -0.28 4.21 -24.08
CA LEU A 402 0.01 3.29 -22.96
C LEU A 402 0.00 1.83 -23.43
N GLY A 403 0.69 0.99 -22.67
CA GLY A 403 0.62 -0.46 -22.84
C GLY A 403 -0.76 -0.99 -22.38
N ARG A 404 -1.44 -1.77 -23.24
CA ARG A 404 -2.66 -2.46 -22.83
C ARG A 404 -2.34 -3.59 -21.86
N GLN A 405 -3.26 -3.86 -20.96
CA GLN A 405 -3.16 -4.95 -19.99
C GLN A 405 -4.12 -6.09 -20.34
N GLU A 406 -3.76 -7.29 -19.87
CA GLU A 406 -4.56 -8.49 -20.03
C GLU A 406 -4.30 -9.43 -18.86
N ARG A 407 -5.37 -9.93 -18.22
CA ARG A 407 -5.26 -11.04 -17.28
C ARG A 407 -4.81 -12.30 -18.03
N VAL A 408 -3.78 -12.96 -17.52
CA VAL A 408 -3.31 -14.25 -18.01
C VAL A 408 -3.42 -15.29 -16.91
N THR A 409 -3.77 -16.53 -17.28
CA THR A 409 -3.96 -17.64 -16.33
C THR A 409 -3.14 -18.84 -16.77
N TRP A 410 -2.67 -19.63 -15.81
CA TRP A 410 -1.93 -20.87 -16.06
C TRP A 410 -2.08 -21.86 -14.89
N LYS A 411 -1.68 -23.11 -15.12
CA LYS A 411 -1.60 -24.12 -14.05
C LYS A 411 -0.18 -24.21 -13.53
N SER A 412 -0.02 -24.31 -12.23
CA SER A 412 1.23 -24.63 -11.56
C SER A 412 0.97 -25.62 -10.42
N ASP A 413 1.63 -26.78 -10.45
CA ASP A 413 1.28 -27.91 -9.60
C ASP A 413 -0.26 -28.22 -9.72
N LYS A 414 -1.01 -28.08 -8.62
CA LYS A 414 -2.47 -28.26 -8.59
C LYS A 414 -3.23 -26.93 -8.54
N LEU A 415 -2.53 -25.81 -8.60
CA LEU A 415 -3.12 -24.48 -8.41
C LEU A 415 -3.48 -23.85 -9.74
N ASP A 416 -4.55 -23.11 -9.77
CA ASP A 416 -4.83 -22.08 -10.75
C ASP A 416 -4.07 -20.83 -10.36
N VAL A 417 -3.28 -20.28 -11.27
CA VAL A 417 -2.44 -19.09 -11.03
C VAL A 417 -2.80 -18.06 -12.07
N ASP A 418 -2.77 -16.81 -11.71
CA ASP A 418 -2.98 -15.72 -12.65
C ASP A 418 -1.91 -14.62 -12.55
N GLY A 419 -2.04 -13.63 -13.37
CA GLY A 419 -1.21 -12.44 -13.37
C GLY A 419 -1.65 -11.46 -14.44
N VAL A 420 -0.98 -10.32 -14.49
CA VAL A 420 -1.24 -9.27 -15.46
C VAL A 420 -0.10 -9.22 -16.48
N LEU A 421 -0.44 -9.29 -17.76
CA LEU A 421 0.48 -9.08 -18.87
C LEU A 421 0.25 -7.70 -19.48
N THR A 422 1.24 -6.82 -19.39
CA THR A 422 1.24 -5.52 -20.05
C THR A 422 2.04 -5.59 -21.35
N TYR A 423 1.41 -5.19 -22.45
CA TYR A 423 2.02 -5.16 -23.78
C TYR A 423 2.73 -3.82 -24.04
N PRO A 424 3.81 -3.80 -24.85
CA PRO A 424 4.39 -2.52 -25.25
C PRO A 424 3.36 -1.66 -26.03
N PRO A 425 3.43 -0.32 -25.93
CA PRO A 425 2.49 0.58 -26.63
C PRO A 425 2.41 0.33 -28.14
N ASP A 426 3.52 -0.06 -28.79
CA ASP A 426 3.60 -0.33 -30.23
C ASP A 426 3.52 -1.83 -30.53
N TYR A 427 2.83 -2.59 -29.70
CA TYR A 427 2.69 -4.03 -29.93
C TYR A 427 2.12 -4.32 -31.32
N SER A 428 2.78 -5.22 -32.05
CA SER A 428 2.35 -5.69 -33.36
C SER A 428 2.37 -7.22 -33.39
N ALA A 429 1.28 -7.80 -33.79
CA ALA A 429 1.17 -9.26 -33.92
C ALA A 429 2.25 -9.82 -34.84
N GLY A 430 2.76 -11.01 -34.53
CA GLY A 430 3.81 -11.69 -35.28
C GLY A 430 5.25 -11.24 -34.95
N LYS A 431 5.44 -10.22 -34.13
CA LYS A 431 6.76 -9.85 -33.58
C LYS A 431 7.00 -10.50 -32.23
N LYS A 432 8.27 -10.74 -31.91
CA LYS A 432 8.71 -11.19 -30.59
C LYS A 432 9.34 -10.04 -29.83
N TYR A 433 9.05 -9.98 -28.53
CA TYR A 433 9.46 -8.89 -27.66
C TYR A 433 10.25 -9.42 -26.46
N PRO A 434 11.20 -8.64 -25.89
CA PRO A 434 11.76 -8.96 -24.59
C PRO A 434 10.65 -9.08 -23.54
N LEU A 435 10.84 -9.97 -22.56
CA LEU A 435 9.93 -10.14 -21.43
C LEU A 435 10.61 -9.69 -20.15
N VAL A 436 9.96 -8.83 -19.38
CA VAL A 436 10.38 -8.44 -18.03
C VAL A 436 9.35 -8.96 -17.04
N LEU A 437 9.79 -9.72 -16.05
CA LEU A 437 8.97 -10.02 -14.89
C LEU A 437 9.11 -8.88 -13.88
N TYR A 438 7.96 -8.38 -13.41
CA TYR A 438 7.88 -7.48 -12.28
C TYR A 438 7.09 -8.18 -11.16
N ILE A 439 7.83 -8.78 -10.22
CA ILE A 439 7.27 -9.62 -9.15
C ILE A 439 6.92 -8.72 -7.96
N HIS A 440 5.66 -8.77 -7.52
CA HIS A 440 5.20 -7.98 -6.38
C HIS A 440 5.82 -8.43 -5.06
N GLY A 441 5.84 -7.51 -4.09
CA GLY A 441 6.24 -7.77 -2.70
C GLY A 441 5.12 -8.39 -1.88
N GLY A 442 5.29 -8.43 -0.59
CA GLY A 442 4.35 -8.99 0.38
C GLY A 442 4.99 -10.13 1.16
N PRO A 443 4.65 -11.43 0.95
CA PRO A 443 4.03 -12.06 -0.22
C PRO A 443 2.52 -11.86 -0.40
N THR A 444 1.78 -11.59 0.65
CA THR A 444 0.32 -11.40 0.66
C THR A 444 -0.09 -10.07 0.00
N ALA A 445 0.07 -9.99 -1.31
CA ALA A 445 -0.33 -8.88 -2.16
C ALA A 445 -0.85 -9.42 -3.50
N THR A 446 -1.23 -8.56 -4.42
CA THR A 446 -1.78 -8.94 -5.73
C THR A 446 -1.41 -7.92 -6.79
N SER A 447 -0.97 -8.40 -7.95
CA SER A 447 -0.88 -7.62 -9.19
C SER A 447 -2.26 -7.50 -9.82
N LEU A 448 -2.68 -6.27 -10.08
CA LEU A 448 -4.04 -5.93 -10.51
C LEU A 448 -4.04 -5.29 -11.91
N GLU A 449 -5.13 -5.47 -12.65
CA GLU A 449 -5.42 -4.74 -13.90
C GLU A 449 -5.77 -3.28 -13.60
N THR A 450 -4.76 -2.51 -13.20
CA THR A 450 -4.85 -1.09 -12.81
C THR A 450 -3.81 -0.30 -13.57
N PHE A 451 -3.87 1.02 -13.52
CA PHE A 451 -2.75 1.82 -13.97
C PHE A 451 -1.54 1.56 -13.07
N SER A 452 -0.66 0.66 -13.53
CA SER A 452 0.60 0.32 -12.87
C SER A 452 1.73 1.18 -13.46
N PRO A 453 2.19 2.26 -12.76
CA PRO A 453 3.31 3.07 -13.24
C PRO A 453 4.56 2.22 -13.56
N PRO A 454 4.96 1.24 -12.72
CA PRO A 454 6.05 0.32 -13.02
C PRO A 454 5.88 -0.40 -14.36
N ALA A 455 4.73 -1.04 -14.56
CA ALA A 455 4.45 -1.77 -15.79
C ALA A 455 4.44 -0.86 -17.02
N GLN A 456 3.85 0.34 -16.91
CA GLN A 456 3.84 1.31 -18.02
C GLN A 456 5.23 1.85 -18.35
N ILE A 457 6.08 2.11 -17.35
CA ILE A 457 7.48 2.53 -17.55
C ILE A 457 8.28 1.45 -18.29
N LEU A 458 8.13 0.19 -17.89
CA LEU A 458 8.82 -0.94 -18.50
C LEU A 458 8.27 -1.24 -19.91
N ALA A 459 6.96 -1.26 -20.07
CA ALA A 459 6.32 -1.48 -21.37
C ALA A 459 6.66 -0.39 -22.39
N ALA A 460 6.83 0.85 -21.96
CA ALA A 460 7.25 1.98 -22.79
C ALA A 460 8.64 1.78 -23.45
N GLN A 461 9.48 0.89 -22.88
CA GLN A 461 10.77 0.52 -23.45
C GLN A 461 10.64 -0.46 -24.64
N GLY A 462 9.42 -0.92 -24.95
CA GLY A 462 9.17 -1.92 -26.00
C GLY A 462 9.20 -3.36 -25.46
N TRP A 463 8.99 -3.58 -24.17
CA TRP A 463 9.02 -4.89 -23.52
C TRP A 463 7.63 -5.36 -23.13
N LEU A 464 7.40 -6.67 -23.15
CA LEU A 464 6.29 -7.30 -22.44
C LEU A 464 6.62 -7.27 -20.94
N VAL A 465 5.60 -7.02 -20.10
CA VAL A 465 5.76 -7.04 -18.64
C VAL A 465 4.77 -8.04 -18.06
N LEU A 466 5.26 -9.06 -17.37
CA LEU A 466 4.45 -10.03 -16.66
C LEU A 466 4.54 -9.75 -15.14
N GLU A 467 3.39 -9.52 -14.52
CA GLU A 467 3.20 -9.33 -13.09
C GLU A 467 2.45 -10.56 -12.53
N PRO A 468 3.14 -11.63 -12.08
CA PRO A 468 2.50 -12.88 -11.66
C PRO A 468 1.94 -12.79 -10.24
N ASN A 469 0.75 -13.39 -10.01
CA ASN A 469 0.17 -13.64 -8.69
C ASN A 469 0.48 -15.09 -8.28
N TYR A 470 1.63 -15.31 -7.69
CA TYR A 470 2.10 -16.61 -7.23
C TYR A 470 1.36 -17.04 -5.95
N ARG A 471 1.42 -18.36 -5.58
CA ARG A 471 0.88 -18.84 -4.30
C ARG A 471 1.40 -17.98 -3.13
N GLY A 472 0.52 -17.64 -2.21
CA GLY A 472 0.80 -16.63 -1.18
C GLY A 472 0.19 -15.26 -1.50
N SER A 473 -0.26 -15.01 -2.75
CA SER A 473 -1.04 -13.82 -3.09
C SER A 473 -2.46 -13.94 -2.53
N ASN A 474 -3.09 -12.81 -2.17
CA ASN A 474 -4.37 -12.74 -1.46
C ASN A 474 -5.58 -12.51 -2.39
N ASN A 475 -5.58 -13.11 -3.58
CA ASN A 475 -6.61 -12.88 -4.59
C ASN A 475 -7.47 -14.10 -4.94
N GLN A 476 -7.18 -15.27 -4.38
CA GLN A 476 -7.85 -16.52 -4.76
C GLN A 476 -8.30 -17.36 -3.55
N GLY A 477 -8.41 -16.76 -2.37
CA GLY A 477 -8.90 -17.38 -1.15
C GLY A 477 -7.81 -17.96 -0.26
N ASN A 478 -8.23 -18.33 0.94
CA ASN A 478 -7.33 -18.73 2.03
C ASN A 478 -6.39 -19.89 1.67
N ALA A 479 -6.88 -20.87 0.92
CA ALA A 479 -6.05 -22.02 0.53
C ALA A 479 -4.90 -21.63 -0.42
N PHE A 480 -5.09 -20.63 -1.28
CA PHE A 480 -4.05 -20.13 -2.16
C PHE A 480 -3.04 -19.26 -1.41
N GLU A 481 -3.51 -18.41 -0.52
CA GLU A 481 -2.67 -17.57 0.32
C GLU A 481 -1.78 -18.41 1.24
N THR A 482 -2.36 -19.38 1.94
CA THR A 482 -1.61 -20.24 2.87
C THR A 482 -0.74 -21.32 2.19
N ALA A 483 -0.86 -21.51 0.87
CA ALA A 483 -0.03 -22.48 0.12
C ALA A 483 1.47 -22.13 0.08
N ILE A 484 1.85 -20.96 0.57
CA ILE A 484 3.24 -20.50 0.70
C ILE A 484 3.90 -20.97 2.01
N VAL A 485 3.13 -21.39 3.00
CA VAL A 485 3.65 -21.73 4.35
C VAL A 485 4.67 -22.85 4.26
N ASN A 486 5.86 -22.64 4.83
CA ASN A 486 7.04 -23.52 4.76
C ASN A 486 7.63 -23.73 3.35
N ASP A 487 7.17 -23.02 2.33
CA ASP A 487 7.71 -23.04 0.95
C ASP A 487 7.70 -21.64 0.33
N ALA A 488 8.28 -20.68 1.04
CA ALA A 488 8.28 -19.27 0.65
C ALA A 488 9.24 -18.92 -0.51
N SER A 489 9.73 -19.90 -1.25
CA SER A 489 10.60 -19.64 -2.39
C SER A 489 10.41 -20.63 -3.54
N ALA A 490 10.46 -21.93 -3.29
CA ALA A 490 10.43 -22.94 -4.35
C ALA A 490 9.04 -23.06 -5.02
N GLY A 491 7.96 -23.06 -4.22
CA GLY A 491 6.59 -23.07 -4.73
C GLY A 491 6.26 -21.84 -5.57
N PRO A 492 6.41 -20.61 -5.03
CA PRO A 492 6.28 -19.38 -5.82
C PRO A 492 7.19 -19.35 -7.06
N GLY A 493 8.42 -19.87 -6.95
CA GLY A 493 9.33 -19.97 -8.10
C GLY A 493 8.79 -20.85 -9.22
N ARG A 494 8.14 -21.98 -8.91
CA ARG A 494 7.46 -22.82 -9.91
C ARG A 494 6.28 -22.10 -10.55
N ASP A 495 5.49 -21.37 -9.77
CA ASP A 495 4.35 -20.60 -10.27
C ASP A 495 4.79 -19.54 -11.28
N ILE A 496 5.85 -18.80 -10.94
CA ILE A 496 6.43 -17.76 -11.79
C ILE A 496 6.97 -18.38 -13.08
N MET A 497 7.72 -19.49 -13.02
CA MET A 497 8.25 -20.15 -14.22
C MET A 497 7.14 -20.72 -15.11
N ALA A 498 6.06 -21.24 -14.53
CA ALA A 498 4.89 -21.67 -15.29
C ALA A 498 4.23 -20.50 -16.03
N GLY A 499 4.17 -19.32 -15.41
CA GLY A 499 3.71 -18.09 -16.04
C GLY A 499 4.60 -17.63 -17.20
N VAL A 500 5.93 -17.66 -17.03
CA VAL A 500 6.89 -17.40 -18.12
C VAL A 500 6.61 -18.32 -19.31
N LYS A 501 6.47 -19.62 -19.05
CA LYS A 501 6.17 -20.61 -20.08
C LYS A 501 4.84 -20.33 -20.78
N ALA A 502 3.79 -20.01 -20.03
CA ALA A 502 2.48 -19.70 -20.60
C ALA A 502 2.51 -18.49 -21.55
N VAL A 503 3.34 -17.47 -21.25
CA VAL A 503 3.51 -16.31 -22.14
C VAL A 503 4.41 -16.66 -23.34
N GLN A 504 5.43 -17.50 -23.17
CA GLN A 504 6.29 -18.00 -24.27
C GLN A 504 5.49 -18.83 -25.29
N GLU A 505 4.57 -19.66 -24.84
CA GLU A 505 3.70 -20.50 -25.69
C GLU A 505 2.78 -19.67 -26.61
N ARG A 506 2.58 -18.37 -26.31
CA ARG A 506 1.88 -17.43 -27.21
C ARG A 506 2.71 -17.02 -28.42
N GLY A 507 4.00 -17.39 -28.47
CA GLY A 507 4.91 -17.08 -29.58
C GLY A 507 5.34 -15.61 -29.69
N ILE A 508 5.06 -14.78 -28.67
CA ILE A 508 5.33 -13.33 -28.65
C ILE A 508 6.61 -12.94 -27.91
N VAL A 509 7.25 -13.89 -27.20
CA VAL A 509 8.45 -13.65 -26.39
C VAL A 509 9.72 -13.93 -27.18
N ASP A 510 10.68 -13.02 -27.08
CA ASP A 510 12.08 -13.33 -27.45
C ASP A 510 12.75 -14.01 -26.25
N GLU A 511 12.88 -15.31 -26.34
CA GLU A 511 13.41 -16.19 -25.29
C GLU A 511 14.87 -15.91 -24.89
N LYS A 512 15.60 -15.16 -25.71
CA LYS A 512 16.97 -14.74 -25.40
C LYS A 512 17.04 -13.45 -24.60
N ARG A 513 15.91 -12.75 -24.45
CA ARG A 513 15.80 -11.45 -23.80
C ARG A 513 14.71 -11.46 -22.72
N ILE A 514 14.93 -12.28 -21.68
CA ILE A 514 14.03 -12.37 -20.52
C ILE A 514 14.77 -11.83 -19.30
N ALA A 515 14.15 -10.93 -18.55
CA ALA A 515 14.67 -10.38 -17.31
C ALA A 515 13.70 -10.60 -16.14
N VAL A 516 14.23 -10.65 -14.93
CA VAL A 516 13.46 -10.80 -13.70
C VAL A 516 13.73 -9.64 -12.77
N SER A 517 12.69 -9.12 -12.15
CA SER A 517 12.82 -7.99 -11.24
C SER A 517 11.68 -7.93 -10.21
N GLY A 518 11.93 -7.28 -9.09
CA GLY A 518 10.94 -7.07 -8.04
C GLY A 518 11.53 -6.38 -6.82
N TRP A 519 10.65 -5.90 -5.92
CA TRP A 519 10.99 -5.22 -4.68
C TRP A 519 10.52 -6.02 -3.46
N SER A 520 11.26 -5.99 -2.34
CA SER A 520 10.90 -6.67 -1.10
C SER A 520 10.87 -8.20 -1.29
N TYR A 521 9.77 -8.85 -1.01
CA TYR A 521 9.58 -10.26 -1.36
C TYR A 521 9.75 -10.49 -2.89
N GLY A 522 9.36 -9.53 -3.75
CA GLY A 522 9.68 -9.58 -5.19
C GLY A 522 11.20 -9.57 -5.45
N GLY A 523 11.97 -8.89 -4.61
CA GLY A 523 13.44 -8.95 -4.60
C GLY A 523 13.99 -10.31 -4.09
N GLN A 524 13.32 -10.92 -3.10
CA GLN A 524 13.58 -12.31 -2.68
C GLN A 524 13.42 -13.25 -3.86
N MET A 525 12.26 -13.19 -4.51
CA MET A 525 11.97 -14.06 -5.65
C MET A 525 12.90 -13.79 -6.81
N THR A 526 13.25 -12.54 -7.11
CA THR A 526 14.27 -12.21 -8.09
C THR A 526 15.60 -12.91 -7.79
N SER A 527 16.06 -12.80 -6.54
CA SER A 527 17.31 -13.42 -6.07
C SER A 527 17.24 -14.96 -6.11
N TRP A 528 16.09 -15.53 -5.78
CA TRP A 528 15.82 -16.97 -5.88
C TRP A 528 15.86 -17.46 -7.33
N MET A 529 15.18 -16.73 -8.23
CA MET A 529 15.04 -17.10 -9.63
C MET A 529 16.40 -17.12 -10.35
N ILE A 530 17.26 -16.12 -10.12
CA ILE A 530 18.59 -16.09 -10.74
C ILE A 530 19.52 -17.19 -10.22
N GLY A 531 19.32 -17.67 -8.99
CA GLY A 531 20.08 -18.78 -8.41
C GLY A 531 19.60 -20.16 -8.83
N ASN A 532 18.29 -20.34 -9.02
CA ASN A 532 17.70 -21.64 -9.30
C ASN A 532 17.37 -21.88 -10.79
N TYR A 533 17.23 -20.81 -11.59
CA TYR A 533 17.01 -20.86 -13.04
C TYR A 533 18.03 -20.00 -13.80
N PRO A 534 19.36 -20.21 -13.59
CA PRO A 534 20.41 -19.28 -14.05
C PRO A 534 20.53 -19.17 -15.59
N ALA A 535 19.96 -20.11 -16.34
CA ALA A 535 20.02 -20.12 -17.81
C ALA A 535 18.91 -19.26 -18.46
N VAL A 536 17.92 -18.81 -17.70
CA VAL A 536 16.73 -18.10 -18.23
C VAL A 536 16.98 -16.60 -18.34
N TRP A 537 17.64 -16.02 -17.35
CA TRP A 537 17.62 -14.58 -17.13
C TRP A 537 18.79 -13.86 -17.79
N ARG A 538 18.48 -12.89 -18.62
CA ARG A 538 19.47 -12.01 -19.28
C ARG A 538 19.96 -10.89 -18.37
N ALA A 539 19.10 -10.40 -17.46
CA ALA A 539 19.42 -9.39 -16.46
C ALA A 539 18.45 -9.51 -15.27
N ALA A 540 18.84 -8.95 -14.13
CA ALA A 540 17.99 -8.89 -12.94
C ALA A 540 18.07 -7.55 -12.23
N VAL A 541 16.95 -7.15 -11.57
CA VAL A 541 16.92 -6.03 -10.63
C VAL A 541 16.26 -6.48 -9.33
N ALA A 542 17.04 -6.55 -8.26
CA ALA A 542 16.60 -6.96 -6.93
C ALA A 542 16.53 -5.74 -6.00
N GLY A 543 15.31 -5.23 -5.79
CA GLY A 543 15.06 -4.11 -4.87
C GLY A 543 14.75 -4.61 -3.47
N ALA A 544 15.40 -4.05 -2.45
CA ALA A 544 15.28 -4.44 -1.02
C ALA A 544 15.14 -5.96 -0.86
N PRO A 545 16.07 -6.78 -1.41
CA PRO A 545 15.89 -8.23 -1.52
C PRO A 545 16.02 -8.92 -0.17
N VAL A 546 15.04 -9.75 0.19
CA VAL A 546 15.22 -10.74 1.26
C VAL A 546 16.09 -11.88 0.69
N THR A 547 17.31 -12.00 1.17
CA THR A 547 18.30 -12.95 0.64
C THR A 547 18.62 -14.10 1.59
N ASP A 548 18.49 -13.85 2.89
CA ASP A 548 18.70 -14.80 3.95
C ASP A 548 17.52 -14.74 4.93
N LEU A 549 16.75 -15.81 5.01
CA LEU A 549 15.55 -15.86 5.84
C LEU A 549 15.87 -15.87 7.35
N VAL A 550 17.06 -16.33 7.75
CA VAL A 550 17.50 -16.24 9.15
C VAL A 550 17.74 -14.78 9.53
N ASP A 551 18.40 -14.02 8.67
CA ASP A 551 18.57 -12.58 8.87
C ASP A 551 17.21 -11.86 8.84
N GLN A 552 16.29 -12.27 7.96
CA GLN A 552 14.95 -11.68 7.89
C GLN A 552 14.17 -11.90 9.17
N TYR A 553 14.27 -13.09 9.76
CA TYR A 553 13.68 -13.39 11.06
C TYR A 553 14.32 -12.55 12.18
N SER A 554 15.66 -12.44 12.18
CA SER A 554 16.42 -11.89 13.30
C SER A 554 16.53 -10.37 13.31
N LEU A 555 16.50 -9.72 12.12
CA LEU A 555 16.84 -8.31 11.95
C LEU A 555 15.66 -7.45 11.45
N SER A 556 14.53 -8.07 11.08
CA SER A 556 13.33 -7.34 10.67
C SER A 556 12.62 -6.76 11.89
N ASP A 557 11.94 -5.63 11.69
CA ASP A 557 11.01 -5.04 12.65
C ASP A 557 9.74 -5.87 12.88
N ASN A 558 9.57 -6.95 12.13
CA ASN A 558 8.37 -7.79 12.12
C ASN A 558 8.74 -9.28 12.00
N ASN A 559 9.39 -9.82 13.03
CA ASN A 559 9.75 -11.23 13.05
C ASN A 559 8.55 -12.17 13.32
N VAL A 560 7.50 -11.68 13.96
CA VAL A 560 6.31 -12.47 14.33
C VAL A 560 5.56 -12.97 13.08
N GLU A 561 5.38 -12.12 12.05
CA GLU A 561 4.76 -12.52 10.78
C GLU A 561 5.65 -13.49 9.98
N ARG A 562 6.96 -13.51 10.20
CA ARG A 562 7.87 -14.33 9.40
C ARG A 562 7.62 -15.83 9.62
N VAL A 563 7.21 -16.23 10.81
CA VAL A 563 6.84 -17.63 11.08
C VAL A 563 5.62 -18.09 10.29
N GLU A 564 4.76 -17.19 9.90
CA GLU A 564 3.55 -17.49 9.11
C GLU A 564 3.86 -17.92 7.67
N HIS A 565 5.00 -17.50 7.13
CA HIS A 565 5.43 -17.85 5.77
C HIS A 565 6.58 -18.85 5.76
N TYR A 566 7.58 -18.64 6.61
CA TYR A 566 8.86 -19.40 6.58
C TYR A 566 8.84 -20.64 7.45
N GLY A 567 7.87 -20.76 8.34
CA GLY A 567 7.78 -21.82 9.34
C GLY A 567 8.27 -21.39 10.73
N PRO A 568 8.25 -22.30 11.71
CA PRO A 568 8.64 -22.00 13.10
C PRO A 568 10.05 -21.40 13.20
N SER A 569 10.32 -20.71 14.32
CA SER A 569 11.60 -20.03 14.57
C SER A 569 12.82 -20.85 14.11
N PRO A 570 13.78 -20.24 13.39
CA PRO A 570 14.98 -20.93 12.92
C PRO A 570 15.88 -21.44 14.05
N TYR A 571 15.72 -20.90 15.26
CA TYR A 571 16.54 -21.21 16.43
C TYR A 571 15.96 -22.32 17.32
N VAL A 572 14.85 -22.94 16.91
CA VAL A 572 14.21 -24.03 17.66
C VAL A 572 14.35 -25.34 16.87
N GLY A 573 14.89 -26.38 17.49
CA GLY A 573 15.10 -27.65 16.83
C GLY A 573 16.12 -27.57 15.68
N ASP A 574 15.78 -28.15 14.53
CA ASP A 574 16.59 -28.13 13.30
C ASP A 574 16.02 -27.24 12.19
N ASN A 575 15.12 -26.32 12.53
CA ASN A 575 14.44 -25.44 11.58
C ASN A 575 15.40 -24.56 10.77
N LEU A 576 16.62 -24.31 11.29
CA LEU A 576 17.66 -23.57 10.57
C LEU A 576 17.92 -24.14 9.16
N LYS A 577 17.83 -25.46 8.99
CA LYS A 577 17.98 -26.10 7.67
C LYS A 577 16.88 -25.70 6.71
N SER A 578 15.63 -25.64 7.17
CA SER A 578 14.49 -25.21 6.35
C SER A 578 14.67 -23.76 5.88
N TYR A 579 15.05 -22.87 6.81
CA TYR A 579 15.33 -21.48 6.48
C TYR A 579 16.47 -21.34 5.45
N ALA A 580 17.56 -22.07 5.62
CA ALA A 580 18.67 -22.05 4.67
C ALA A 580 18.25 -22.53 3.28
N LEU A 581 17.45 -23.60 3.18
CA LEU A 581 16.96 -24.13 1.90
C LEU A 581 16.01 -23.17 1.18
N GLN A 582 15.27 -22.35 1.90
CA GLN A 582 14.37 -21.34 1.35
C GLN A 582 15.11 -20.01 1.06
N SER A 583 16.33 -19.82 1.55
CA SER A 583 17.10 -18.58 1.41
C SER A 583 17.78 -18.46 0.04
N PRO A 584 17.55 -17.39 -0.74
CA PRO A 584 18.21 -17.16 -2.01
C PRO A 584 19.74 -17.20 -1.96
N ILE A 585 20.33 -16.72 -0.86
CA ILE A 585 21.80 -16.65 -0.69
C ILE A 585 22.46 -18.03 -0.77
N THR A 586 21.76 -19.08 -0.37
CA THR A 586 22.24 -20.48 -0.46
C THR A 586 22.61 -20.88 -1.88
N TYR A 587 21.99 -20.28 -2.87
CA TYR A 587 22.17 -20.60 -4.29
C TYR A 587 22.96 -19.53 -5.06
N ALA A 588 23.51 -18.53 -4.38
CA ALA A 588 24.21 -17.41 -5.01
C ALA A 588 25.40 -17.85 -5.88
N TRP A 589 26.06 -18.98 -5.56
CA TRP A 589 27.16 -19.56 -6.31
C TRP A 589 26.77 -20.05 -7.72
N ARG A 590 25.48 -20.25 -7.99
CA ARG A 590 24.94 -20.65 -9.31
C ARG A 590 24.68 -19.47 -10.22
N VAL A 591 24.57 -18.26 -9.67
CA VAL A 591 24.14 -17.07 -10.41
C VAL A 591 25.15 -16.71 -11.50
N LYS A 592 24.61 -16.45 -12.69
CA LYS A 592 25.36 -15.93 -13.85
C LYS A 592 24.80 -14.60 -14.35
N THR A 593 23.61 -14.24 -13.89
CA THR A 593 22.82 -13.12 -14.36
C THR A 593 23.38 -11.78 -13.86
N PRO A 594 23.70 -10.83 -14.75
CA PRO A 594 24.02 -9.46 -14.35
C PRO A 594 22.91 -8.87 -13.48
N THR A 595 23.27 -8.38 -12.29
CA THR A 595 22.27 -8.01 -11.27
C THR A 595 22.50 -6.59 -10.74
N LEU A 596 21.44 -5.77 -10.77
CA LEU A 596 21.35 -4.50 -10.01
C LEU A 596 20.66 -4.79 -8.69
N ILE A 597 21.28 -4.41 -7.59
CA ILE A 597 20.69 -4.44 -6.24
C ILE A 597 20.40 -3.01 -5.81
N MET A 598 19.25 -2.76 -5.23
CA MET A 598 18.87 -1.46 -4.65
C MET A 598 18.28 -1.63 -3.27
N SER A 599 18.57 -0.73 -2.32
CA SER A 599 18.00 -0.77 -0.96
C SER A 599 18.09 0.60 -0.30
N ASP A 600 17.22 0.88 0.66
CA ASP A 600 17.33 2.04 1.53
C ASP A 600 18.26 1.74 2.71
N VAL A 601 19.13 2.68 3.07
CA VAL A 601 20.10 2.48 4.18
C VAL A 601 19.38 2.30 5.52
N GLY A 602 18.27 2.98 5.71
CA GLY A 602 17.47 2.93 6.92
C GLY A 602 16.30 1.94 6.86
N ASP A 603 16.37 0.93 6.01
CA ASP A 603 15.33 -0.09 5.90
C ASP A 603 15.36 -1.02 7.12
N TRP A 604 14.29 -1.02 7.88
CA TRP A 604 14.07 -1.89 9.05
C TRP A 604 13.25 -3.14 8.73
N ARG A 605 12.48 -3.13 7.60
CA ARG A 605 11.66 -4.26 7.14
C ARG A 605 12.51 -5.34 6.48
N VAL A 606 13.34 -4.94 5.52
CA VAL A 606 14.34 -5.79 4.86
C VAL A 606 15.68 -5.07 4.96
N THR A 607 16.43 -5.42 5.98
CA THR A 607 17.63 -4.65 6.32
C THR A 607 18.65 -4.60 5.18
N THR A 608 19.31 -3.47 5.00
CA THR A 608 20.32 -3.25 3.95
C THR A 608 21.45 -4.29 4.00
N THR A 609 21.68 -4.91 5.16
CA THR A 609 22.63 -6.03 5.33
C THR A 609 22.32 -7.19 4.40
N GLN A 610 21.06 -7.48 4.11
CA GLN A 610 20.65 -8.51 3.17
C GLN A 610 21.09 -8.22 1.73
N ALA A 611 20.89 -6.98 1.28
CA ALA A 611 21.34 -6.48 -0.01
C ALA A 611 22.87 -6.54 -0.12
N TYR A 612 23.57 -6.13 0.95
CA TYR A 612 25.02 -6.13 1.03
C TYR A 612 25.63 -7.54 1.01
N LYS A 613 25.01 -8.50 1.71
CA LYS A 613 25.36 -9.92 1.68
C LYS A 613 25.27 -10.49 0.25
N LEU A 614 24.17 -10.23 -0.46
CA LEU A 614 24.00 -10.68 -1.84
C LEU A 614 25.04 -10.04 -2.76
N PHE A 615 25.34 -8.75 -2.60
CA PHE A 615 26.34 -8.04 -3.40
C PHE A 615 27.70 -8.71 -3.31
N HIS A 616 28.17 -9.04 -2.09
CA HIS A 616 29.45 -9.74 -1.90
C HIS A 616 29.41 -11.15 -2.51
N ALA A 617 28.35 -11.92 -2.24
CA ALA A 617 28.24 -13.26 -2.78
C ALA A 617 28.30 -13.30 -4.32
N LEU A 618 27.63 -12.37 -4.99
CA LEU A 618 27.68 -12.27 -6.46
C LEU A 618 29.04 -11.79 -6.97
N LYS A 619 29.65 -10.82 -6.29
CA LYS A 619 30.97 -10.30 -6.64
C LYS A 619 32.05 -11.37 -6.54
N ASP A 620 32.06 -12.13 -5.45
CA ASP A 620 33.02 -13.23 -5.23
C ASP A 620 32.90 -14.35 -6.27
N ASN A 621 31.69 -14.55 -6.81
CA ASN A 621 31.43 -15.48 -7.90
C ASN A 621 31.67 -14.87 -9.31
N GLY A 622 32.24 -13.67 -9.40
CA GLY A 622 32.57 -13.02 -10.68
C GLY A 622 31.37 -12.55 -11.48
N VAL A 623 30.22 -12.40 -10.85
CA VAL A 623 29.00 -11.90 -11.51
C VAL A 623 29.08 -10.38 -11.66
N THR A 624 28.66 -9.84 -12.80
CA THR A 624 28.47 -8.40 -12.98
C THR A 624 27.37 -7.92 -12.06
N VAL A 625 27.73 -7.19 -11.01
CA VAL A 625 26.79 -6.69 -10.00
C VAL A 625 27.04 -5.23 -9.66
N LYS A 626 25.94 -4.47 -9.48
CA LYS A 626 25.96 -3.12 -8.89
C LYS A 626 25.04 -3.10 -7.68
N PHE A 627 25.45 -2.40 -6.63
CA PHE A 627 24.61 -2.10 -5.47
C PHE A 627 24.44 -0.58 -5.35
N VAL A 628 23.18 -0.13 -5.32
CA VAL A 628 22.79 1.26 -5.15
C VAL A 628 22.03 1.38 -3.83
N ALA A 629 22.55 2.17 -2.90
CA ALA A 629 21.93 2.46 -1.62
C ALA A 629 21.33 3.87 -1.62
N PHE A 630 20.08 3.99 -1.17
CA PHE A 630 19.42 5.29 -0.98
C PHE A 630 19.55 5.73 0.47
N PRO A 631 20.05 6.95 0.76
CA PRO A 631 20.31 7.43 2.13
C PRO A 631 19.01 7.96 2.78
N VAL A 632 17.99 7.14 2.84
CA VAL A 632 16.68 7.46 3.41
C VAL A 632 16.23 6.37 4.38
N PRO A 633 15.36 6.69 5.35
CA PRO A 633 14.66 5.71 6.17
C PRO A 633 13.53 5.07 5.38
N GLY A 634 13.07 3.90 5.86
CA GLY A 634 11.92 3.20 5.30
C GLY A 634 12.29 2.07 4.38
N HIS A 635 11.26 1.43 3.81
CA HIS A 635 11.40 0.20 3.04
C HIS A 635 11.49 0.44 1.52
N SER A 636 11.16 1.63 1.06
CA SER A 636 11.34 2.08 -0.32
C SER A 636 11.31 3.61 -0.38
N PRO A 637 12.10 4.24 -1.29
CA PRO A 637 12.05 5.69 -1.44
C PRO A 637 10.64 6.14 -1.82
N SER A 638 10.00 6.94 -0.96
CA SER A 638 8.66 7.48 -1.18
C SER A 638 8.66 8.93 -1.65
N ASP A 639 9.81 9.59 -1.58
CA ASP A 639 10.02 10.95 -2.05
C ASP A 639 9.92 11.01 -3.58
N PRO A 640 9.38 12.10 -4.17
CA PRO A 640 9.14 12.18 -5.60
C PRO A 640 10.38 11.95 -6.48
N LEU A 641 11.50 12.60 -6.13
CA LEU A 641 12.71 12.55 -6.93
C LEU A 641 13.47 11.23 -6.76
N ARG A 642 13.53 10.70 -5.54
CA ARG A 642 14.17 9.40 -5.29
C ARG A 642 13.38 8.24 -5.90
N SER A 643 12.05 8.25 -5.79
CA SER A 643 11.20 7.27 -6.49
C SER A 643 11.43 7.30 -8.00
N ARG A 644 11.55 8.49 -8.58
CA ARG A 644 11.90 8.67 -9.99
C ARG A 644 13.29 8.10 -10.32
N ASP A 645 14.31 8.32 -9.46
CA ASP A 645 15.67 7.82 -9.65
C ASP A 645 15.73 6.27 -9.59
N VAL A 646 14.96 5.65 -8.70
CA VAL A 646 14.79 4.18 -8.67
C VAL A 646 14.42 3.67 -10.06
N TRP A 647 13.35 4.22 -10.66
CA TRP A 647 12.85 3.74 -11.97
C TRP A 647 13.75 4.10 -13.14
N ARG A 648 14.46 5.22 -13.10
CA ARG A 648 15.50 5.55 -14.09
C ARG A 648 16.65 4.55 -14.07
N ARG A 649 17.14 4.18 -12.88
CA ARG A 649 18.21 3.18 -12.73
C ARG A 649 17.74 1.79 -13.12
N TRP A 650 16.52 1.43 -12.72
CA TRP A 650 15.91 0.14 -13.06
C TRP A 650 15.83 -0.07 -14.56
N THR A 651 15.22 0.86 -15.27
CA THR A 651 15.09 0.79 -16.73
C THR A 651 16.42 0.88 -17.44
N ALA A 652 17.32 1.76 -17.02
CA ALA A 652 18.66 1.90 -17.62
C ALA A 652 19.48 0.61 -17.49
N TRP A 653 19.40 -0.08 -16.34
CA TRP A 653 20.08 -1.36 -16.16
C TRP A 653 19.52 -2.44 -17.09
N LEU A 654 18.22 -2.64 -17.12
CA LEU A 654 17.58 -3.65 -17.97
C LEU A 654 17.82 -3.36 -19.45
N ALA A 655 17.77 -2.10 -19.87
CA ALA A 655 17.98 -1.70 -21.26
C ALA A 655 19.37 -2.07 -21.81
N GLN A 656 20.41 -2.11 -20.96
CA GLN A 656 21.77 -2.54 -21.36
C GLN A 656 21.80 -4.00 -21.86
N TYR A 657 20.87 -4.83 -21.42
CA TYR A 657 20.85 -6.27 -21.70
C TYR A 657 19.69 -6.72 -22.59
N LEU A 658 18.60 -5.93 -22.64
CA LEU A 658 17.38 -6.29 -23.36
C LEU A 658 17.24 -5.58 -24.70
N ASN A 659 17.81 -4.39 -24.88
CA ASN A 659 17.76 -3.71 -26.17
C ASN A 659 18.77 -4.36 -27.13
N GLU A 660 18.43 -4.40 -28.42
CA GLU A 660 19.37 -4.89 -29.45
C GLU A 660 20.62 -4.01 -29.42
N SER A 661 21.78 -4.63 -29.28
CA SER A 661 23.03 -3.91 -29.39
C SER A 661 23.15 -3.34 -30.80
N SER A 662 23.06 -2.02 -30.95
CA SER A 662 23.83 -1.38 -32.01
C SER A 662 25.27 -1.85 -31.80
N SER A 663 25.81 -2.58 -32.76
CA SER A 663 27.12 -3.23 -32.76
C SER A 663 28.23 -2.27 -32.31
N THR A 664 28.54 -2.24 -31.03
CA THR A 664 29.85 -1.75 -30.52
C THR A 664 30.12 -2.49 -29.21
N ASN A 665 31.14 -3.33 -29.23
CA ASN A 665 31.73 -3.95 -28.04
C ASN A 665 32.00 -2.84 -26.98
N PRO A 666 31.60 -2.98 -25.74
CA PRO A 666 32.13 -2.14 -24.67
C PRO A 666 33.56 -2.63 -24.41
N THR A 667 34.50 -1.86 -24.88
CA THR A 667 35.89 -1.91 -24.44
C THR A 667 35.91 -1.64 -22.94
N THR A 668 36.53 -2.51 -22.21
CA THR A 668 36.89 -2.43 -20.80
C THR A 668 37.36 -1.03 -20.40
N MET A 669 36.67 -0.40 -19.43
CA MET A 669 37.25 0.58 -18.51
C MET A 669 36.83 0.24 -17.08
#